data_356b193160304ec435e5a9597bc5be47
#
_entry.id   356b193160304ec435e5a9597bc5be47
#
_cell.length_a   1.000
_cell.length_b   1.000
_cell.length_c   1.000
_cell.angle_alpha   90.00
_cell.angle_beta   90.00
_cell.angle_gamma   90.00
#
_symmetry.space_group_name_H-M   'P 1'
#
loop_
_entity.id
_entity.type
_entity.pdbx_description
1 polymer ?
#
loop_
_entity_poly.entity_id
_entity_poly.type
_entity_poly.pdbx_seq_one_letter_code
_entity_poly.pdbx_strand_id
1 'polypeptide(L)'
;MKRLILLILLLPSVCFARGEGKVAFPFLGRWQPTEHPVLIDDYGFQDIQNLRRSGNHLKGVKGHQVVNSGATINPTYHYIRNGFHFTKNDPDESHVLVHAVDSAGNNGQIFQNTTAIPNQGNFSGTTLFHDGSGAGLGRFSNAPGGNVVYCNGVESRIWGGTEMGIAGFLLHKDLAEDPADYWVQTYQNDSTTYVQMSGATTVYVGSNRRINQAKFYVGTANASVCAVSVYEYVYPGASWVAAGTTVDGTDTGGKSLSKTGIISWDFNTATRATFVEDGDQLAYWYKFEFPGVDAATTIYYVTVAEGQFRNIENIWDGVPSTVAACLYDKSGVSDYTDEANDDIQLTYVDLETFTTSDELIFGFAQKQRGLFLYLVNGKVNANASGVSVQQWTGSHWSGVTGLHDGTDSGGDTFAESGLIHWIPSEETGVVALEARRTYNNSAPLFYYRVTVSGNLTDDVQIYYAEGVPAQPAKDDFKDIDQYAFSIEYQGRLFLFGHKREPHKVIYSAYEQPDVFNGDDSGVLYFGTRESLTAAGVIYNVFLSTGFEQLIITKASETYRLYGSGPENWEKQKMSANVGCVAPLSFAVCEVADVLQNVKRNIATWQASHGFVMCDGATVQDIYDDIACYFDDADDRKINPDEIDDTVSWYDPDIQSVKALITSGSYAYDDWGGEDEWFDDSLNDWGIAWDESQTTHNVELEYSLKYQQWTKLQRADADGDITLQCGFQTRDTDGRIYTYGAADNGNMYRLEYGRTFDGQGIEQVVWTKDLLLDPENSMLNLTQLKRFRMLFQPKPDAAASETIAITHYGDNVITTGALNQQKLLDAVDMTDTDGRVSQTCVLGPYLKHSLKFTTTTSNVDDGMELSGFIGLFDILDRWSDD
;
A
#
# COMPACT_ATOMS: atom_id res chain seq x y z
N MET A 1 -20.91 41.19 11.37
CA MET A 1 -19.56 41.77 11.40
C MET A 1 -18.67 41.32 10.23
N LYS A 2 -18.88 40.17 9.61
CA LYS A 2 -18.08 39.70 8.44
C LYS A 2 -18.31 40.44 7.12
N ARG A 3 -19.37 41.24 6.96
CA ARG A 3 -19.64 42.01 5.73
C ARG A 3 -19.10 43.44 5.75
N LEU A 4 -18.60 43.93 6.90
CA LEU A 4 -18.12 45.31 7.03
C LEU A 4 -16.63 45.46 6.68
N ILE A 5 -15.86 44.36 6.75
CA ILE A 5 -14.42 44.40 6.40
C ILE A 5 -14.21 44.37 4.87
N LEU A 6 -15.09 43.68 4.13
CA LEU A 6 -15.02 43.66 2.68
C LEU A 6 -15.40 44.99 2.01
N LEU A 7 -16.14 45.86 2.71
CA LEU A 7 -16.55 47.15 2.17
C LEU A 7 -15.48 48.25 2.31
N ILE A 8 -14.48 48.05 3.17
CA ILE A 8 -13.35 48.99 3.34
C ILE A 8 -12.26 48.79 2.30
N LEU A 9 -12.17 47.58 1.71
CA LEU A 9 -11.22 47.25 0.64
C LEU A 9 -11.71 47.61 -0.77
N LEU A 10 -12.98 47.99 -0.95
CA LEU A 10 -13.61 48.37 -2.20
C LEU A 10 -13.86 49.89 -2.33
N LEU A 11 -13.16 50.75 -1.58
CA LEU A 11 -13.18 52.14 -1.85
C LEU A 11 -12.39 52.45 -3.12
N PRO A 12 -13.03 52.99 -4.16
CA PRO A 12 -12.32 53.40 -5.35
C PRO A 12 -11.25 54.43 -4.98
N SER A 13 -10.12 54.31 -5.61
CA SER A 13 -9.01 55.28 -5.54
C SER A 13 -9.57 56.69 -5.64
N VAL A 14 -9.63 57.40 -4.50
CA VAL A 14 -9.94 58.82 -4.49
C VAL A 14 -8.72 59.51 -5.06
N CYS A 15 -8.84 60.09 -6.24
CA CYS A 15 -7.85 60.96 -6.86
C CYS A 15 -7.50 62.11 -5.89
N PHE A 16 -6.31 62.07 -5.31
CA PHE A 16 -5.72 63.24 -4.65
C PHE A 16 -5.04 64.12 -5.69
N ALA A 17 -5.26 65.40 -5.58
CA ALA A 17 -4.66 66.41 -6.42
C ALA A 17 -3.12 66.33 -6.39
N ARG A 18 -2.52 66.10 -7.53
CA ARG A 18 -1.08 65.95 -7.80
C ARG A 18 -0.34 64.86 -7.07
N GLY A 19 -0.16 63.73 -7.73
CA GLY A 19 1.05 62.93 -7.70
C GLY A 19 1.21 61.93 -6.60
N GLU A 20 0.35 61.83 -5.59
CA GLU A 20 0.45 60.85 -4.55
C GLU A 20 -0.57 59.71 -4.74
N GLY A 21 -0.09 58.47 -4.81
CA GLY A 21 -0.89 57.26 -4.90
C GLY A 21 -0.70 56.37 -3.67
N LYS A 22 -1.62 55.47 -3.48
CA LYS A 22 -1.54 54.42 -2.43
C LYS A 22 -1.79 53.06 -3.02
N VAL A 23 -0.92 52.14 -2.76
CA VAL A 23 -1.12 50.74 -3.04
C VAL A 23 -1.26 49.95 -1.75
N ALA A 24 -2.22 49.03 -1.68
CA ALA A 24 -2.35 48.05 -0.60
C ALA A 24 -2.21 46.68 -1.23
N PHE A 25 -1.29 45.89 -0.68
CA PHE A 25 -1.00 44.54 -1.16
C PHE A 25 -1.20 43.53 -0.01
N PRO A 26 -2.39 42.87 0.07
CA PRO A 26 -2.60 41.79 1.00
C PRO A 26 -1.90 40.55 0.50
N PHE A 27 -1.32 39.77 1.39
CA PHE A 27 -0.65 38.49 1.05
C PHE A 27 -1.67 37.36 0.89
N LEU A 28 -2.51 37.44 -0.14
CA LEU A 28 -3.62 36.53 -0.41
C LEU A 28 -3.53 35.83 -1.77
N GLY A 29 -2.61 36.24 -2.61
CA GLY A 29 -2.47 35.77 -3.98
C GLY A 29 -1.84 34.39 -4.08
N ARG A 30 -1.72 33.94 -5.32
CA ARG A 30 -1.13 32.65 -5.67
C ARG A 30 0.34 32.77 -6.02
N TRP A 31 1.08 31.71 -5.88
CA TRP A 31 2.41 31.59 -6.44
C TRP A 31 2.30 31.25 -7.92
N GLN A 32 2.88 32.05 -8.79
CA GLN A 32 2.80 31.90 -10.23
C GLN A 32 4.20 32.11 -10.85
N PRO A 33 5.10 31.17 -10.68
CA PRO A 33 6.49 31.29 -11.15
C PRO A 33 6.62 31.27 -12.67
N THR A 34 5.59 30.83 -13.39
CA THR A 34 5.58 30.74 -14.86
C THR A 34 5.30 32.08 -15.51
N GLU A 35 4.51 32.93 -14.85
CA GLU A 35 4.06 34.17 -15.44
C GLU A 35 5.15 35.24 -15.41
N HIS A 36 5.17 36.08 -16.45
CA HIS A 36 5.99 37.28 -16.42
C HIS A 36 5.62 38.14 -15.19
N PRO A 37 6.58 38.62 -14.38
CA PRO A 37 6.32 39.26 -13.09
C PRO A 37 5.27 40.37 -13.08
N VAL A 38 5.05 41.04 -14.19
CA VAL A 38 3.98 42.08 -14.36
C VAL A 38 2.60 41.45 -14.57
N LEU A 39 2.55 40.26 -15.22
CA LEU A 39 1.30 39.59 -15.60
C LEU A 39 0.73 38.70 -14.51
N ILE A 40 1.51 38.42 -13.46
CA ILE A 40 1.06 37.70 -12.28
C ILE A 40 -0.24 38.33 -11.77
N ASP A 41 -1.19 37.50 -11.36
CA ASP A 41 -2.47 37.90 -10.78
C ASP A 41 -2.34 38.96 -9.69
N ASP A 42 -3.40 39.79 -9.50
CA ASP A 42 -3.39 40.74 -8.41
C ASP A 42 -3.11 40.05 -7.07
N TYR A 43 -2.13 40.62 -6.36
CA TYR A 43 -1.59 40.08 -5.08
C TYR A 43 -0.82 38.77 -5.16
N GLY A 44 -0.49 38.28 -6.36
CA GLY A 44 0.29 37.08 -6.57
C GLY A 44 1.79 37.26 -6.32
N PHE A 45 2.51 36.16 -6.33
CA PHE A 45 3.92 36.07 -5.96
C PHE A 45 4.76 35.50 -7.09
N GLN A 46 5.93 36.08 -7.31
CA GLN A 46 6.98 35.53 -8.19
C GLN A 46 7.63 34.29 -7.53
N ASP A 47 7.84 34.38 -6.21
CA ASP A 47 8.45 33.31 -5.43
C ASP A 47 7.83 33.22 -4.04
N ILE A 48 7.65 32.00 -3.55
CA ILE A 48 7.21 31.70 -2.20
C ILE A 48 7.88 30.41 -1.72
N GLN A 49 8.56 30.48 -0.59
CA GLN A 49 9.27 29.33 -0.02
C GLN A 49 8.99 29.21 1.46
N ASN A 50 8.65 28.00 1.91
CA ASN A 50 8.39 27.67 3.30
C ASN A 50 7.31 28.55 3.98
N LEU A 51 6.37 29.02 3.19
CA LEU A 51 5.20 29.80 3.62
C LEU A 51 3.95 29.22 3.01
N ARG A 52 2.88 29.22 3.76
CA ARG A 52 1.56 28.78 3.30
C ARG A 52 0.48 29.76 3.72
N ARG A 53 -0.61 29.79 2.98
CA ARG A 53 -1.75 30.61 3.33
C ARG A 53 -2.49 30.06 4.55
N SER A 54 -2.80 30.94 5.50
CA SER A 54 -3.62 30.63 6.67
C SER A 54 -4.65 31.75 6.87
N GLY A 55 -5.89 31.50 6.41
CA GLY A 55 -6.91 32.55 6.44
C GLY A 55 -6.58 33.75 5.54
N ASN A 56 -6.30 34.89 6.16
CA ASN A 56 -6.02 36.16 5.48
C ASN A 56 -4.54 36.58 5.59
N HIS A 57 -3.64 35.66 5.86
CA HIS A 57 -2.21 35.93 5.99
C HIS A 57 -1.38 34.75 5.47
N LEU A 58 -0.12 35.01 5.17
CA LEU A 58 0.89 33.97 4.97
C LEU A 58 1.50 33.61 6.30
N LYS A 59 1.75 32.33 6.51
CA LYS A 59 2.31 31.79 7.73
C LYS A 59 3.43 30.81 7.38
N GLY A 60 4.50 30.80 8.17
CA GLY A 60 5.59 29.85 7.99
C GLY A 60 5.16 28.42 8.19
N VAL A 61 5.87 27.50 7.55
CA VAL A 61 5.72 26.06 7.75
C VAL A 61 6.33 25.65 9.08
N LYS A 62 5.88 24.53 9.62
CA LYS A 62 6.53 23.90 10.77
C LYS A 62 7.78 23.15 10.34
N GLY A 63 8.62 22.84 11.32
CA GLY A 63 9.84 22.09 11.09
C GLY A 63 9.64 20.60 10.87
N HIS A 64 10.73 19.88 10.99
CA HIS A 64 10.73 18.42 11.06
C HIS A 64 11.80 17.96 12.07
N GLN A 65 11.68 16.71 12.48
CA GLN A 65 12.64 16.11 13.41
C GLN A 65 12.97 14.69 12.97
N VAL A 66 14.26 14.35 13.00
CA VAL A 66 14.71 12.98 12.73
C VAL A 66 14.15 12.02 13.79
N VAL A 67 13.65 10.86 13.34
CA VAL A 67 13.01 9.86 14.21
C VAL A 67 13.83 8.59 14.38
N ASN A 68 14.75 8.27 13.48
CA ASN A 68 15.67 7.15 13.60
C ASN A 68 17.03 7.56 14.18
N SER A 69 17.06 8.54 15.04
CA SER A 69 18.15 9.26 15.68
C SER A 69 19.55 8.63 15.58
N GLY A 70 20.37 9.18 14.69
CA GLY A 70 21.82 8.96 14.64
C GLY A 70 22.28 7.67 13.98
N ALA A 71 21.39 6.91 13.34
CA ALA A 71 21.75 5.77 12.52
C ALA A 71 20.82 5.71 11.31
N THR A 72 21.39 5.60 10.14
CA THR A 72 20.65 5.21 8.93
C THR A 72 19.90 3.90 9.20
N ILE A 73 18.80 3.66 8.50
CA ILE A 73 18.04 2.41 8.64
C ILE A 73 18.94 1.19 8.45
N ASN A 74 19.78 1.25 7.43
CA ASN A 74 20.78 0.22 7.18
C ASN A 74 21.95 0.84 6.39
N PRO A 75 23.21 0.48 6.66
CA PRO A 75 24.35 1.08 5.94
C PRO A 75 24.43 0.72 4.46
N THR A 76 23.79 -0.37 4.03
CA THR A 76 23.77 -0.82 2.62
C THR A 76 22.48 -0.38 1.93
N TYR A 77 21.34 -0.49 2.63
CA TYR A 77 20.00 -0.17 2.13
C TYR A 77 19.50 1.07 2.86
N HIS A 78 19.88 2.23 2.37
CA HIS A 78 19.58 3.48 3.03
C HIS A 78 18.65 4.41 2.23
N TYR A 79 18.45 4.16 0.94
CA TYR A 79 17.50 4.94 0.15
C TYR A 79 16.09 4.43 0.38
N ILE A 80 15.32 5.12 1.21
CA ILE A 80 13.95 4.76 1.52
C ILE A 80 13.05 5.22 0.37
N ARG A 81 12.42 4.26 -0.31
CA ARG A 81 11.54 4.51 -1.46
C ARG A 81 10.07 4.58 -1.08
N ASN A 82 9.67 3.90 -0.03
CA ASN A 82 8.28 3.90 0.42
C ASN A 82 8.19 3.55 1.91
N GLY A 83 7.13 4.05 2.56
CA GLY A 83 6.81 3.72 3.93
C GLY A 83 5.31 3.42 4.08
N PHE A 84 4.99 2.61 5.07
CA PHE A 84 3.62 2.18 5.32
C PHE A 84 3.40 1.91 6.80
N HIS A 85 2.22 2.25 7.30
CA HIS A 85 1.82 1.93 8.65
C HIS A 85 0.81 0.79 8.63
N PHE A 86 1.28 -0.39 9.01
CA PHE A 86 0.46 -1.57 9.17
C PHE A 86 -0.10 -1.65 10.59
N THR A 87 -1.41 -1.78 10.71
CA THR A 87 -2.11 -1.97 11.99
C THR A 87 -3.18 -3.02 11.85
N LYS A 88 -3.36 -3.81 12.88
CA LYS A 88 -4.50 -4.72 13.04
C LYS A 88 -4.96 -4.76 14.49
N ASN A 89 -6.20 -5.18 14.71
CA ASN A 89 -6.85 -5.12 16.02
C ASN A 89 -6.90 -6.46 16.75
N ASP A 90 -6.73 -7.57 16.03
CA ASP A 90 -6.80 -8.91 16.61
C ASP A 90 -5.74 -9.86 16.00
N PRO A 91 -4.71 -10.20 16.75
CA PRO A 91 -4.21 -9.49 17.94
C PRO A 91 -3.74 -8.07 17.60
N ASP A 92 -3.76 -7.17 18.60
CA ASP A 92 -3.40 -5.76 18.41
C ASP A 92 -1.91 -5.61 18.06
N GLU A 93 -1.62 -5.13 16.87
CA GLU A 93 -0.28 -4.89 16.37
C GLU A 93 -0.19 -3.56 15.61
N SER A 94 0.96 -2.90 15.72
CA SER A 94 1.28 -1.69 14.99
C SER A 94 2.74 -1.72 14.54
N HIS A 95 2.95 -1.64 13.23
CA HIS A 95 4.27 -1.69 12.60
C HIS A 95 4.43 -0.56 11.60
N VAL A 96 5.50 0.19 11.70
CA VAL A 96 5.94 1.07 10.63
C VAL A 96 6.88 0.26 9.73
N LEU A 97 6.46 0.05 8.49
CA LEU A 97 7.21 -0.66 7.47
C LEU A 97 7.88 0.35 6.54
N VAL A 98 9.11 0.09 6.16
CA VAL A 98 9.81 0.88 5.14
C VAL A 98 10.49 -0.04 4.14
N HIS A 99 10.35 0.29 2.86
CA HIS A 99 11.11 -0.33 1.79
C HIS A 99 12.30 0.57 1.46
N ALA A 100 13.50 0.05 1.65
CA ALA A 100 14.75 0.75 1.38
C ALA A 100 15.59 -0.02 0.39
N VAL A 101 16.25 0.69 -0.53
CA VAL A 101 17.07 0.11 -1.60
C VAL A 101 18.55 0.47 -1.42
N ASP A 102 19.42 -0.26 -2.09
CA ASP A 102 20.85 0.04 -2.15
C ASP A 102 21.13 1.27 -3.04
N SER A 103 22.39 1.74 -3.05
CA SER A 103 22.79 2.91 -3.82
C SER A 103 22.62 2.75 -5.35
N ALA A 104 22.49 1.53 -5.83
CA ALA A 104 22.24 1.24 -7.24
C ALA A 104 20.75 1.11 -7.56
N GLY A 105 19.87 1.13 -6.55
CA GLY A 105 18.43 0.94 -6.71
C GLY A 105 18.01 -0.46 -7.13
N ASN A 106 18.93 -1.43 -7.11
CA ASN A 106 18.71 -2.76 -7.68
C ASN A 106 18.24 -3.80 -6.69
N ASN A 107 18.53 -3.60 -5.41
CA ASN A 107 18.15 -4.53 -4.36
C ASN A 107 17.45 -3.76 -3.26
N GLY A 108 16.34 -4.30 -2.78
CA GLY A 108 15.56 -3.70 -1.72
C GLY A 108 15.38 -4.60 -0.52
N GLN A 109 15.05 -4.00 0.61
CA GLN A 109 14.66 -4.70 1.82
C GLN A 109 13.50 -4.00 2.51
N ILE A 110 12.62 -4.78 3.15
CA ILE A 110 11.57 -4.26 4.00
C ILE A 110 12.02 -4.38 5.45
N PHE A 111 12.06 -3.25 6.13
CA PHE A 111 12.36 -3.13 7.55
C PHE A 111 11.12 -2.76 8.34
N GLN A 112 11.10 -3.12 9.62
CA GLN A 112 9.99 -2.77 10.51
C GLN A 112 10.47 -2.03 11.76
N ASN A 113 9.55 -1.22 12.29
CA ASN A 113 9.66 -0.64 13.62
C ASN A 113 8.33 -0.76 14.36
N THR A 114 8.38 -1.27 15.58
CA THR A 114 7.22 -1.48 16.46
C THR A 114 7.19 -0.50 17.64
N THR A 115 8.07 0.49 17.64
CA THR A 115 8.12 1.51 18.69
C THR A 115 6.88 2.39 18.63
N ALA A 116 6.36 2.78 19.78
CA ALA A 116 5.17 3.61 19.85
C ALA A 116 5.30 4.91 19.05
N ILE A 117 4.30 5.21 18.23
CA ILE A 117 4.18 6.44 17.46
C ILE A 117 3.76 7.56 18.44
N PRO A 118 4.27 8.80 18.31
CA PRO A 118 5.08 9.34 17.22
C PRO A 118 6.60 9.15 17.33
N ASN A 119 7.09 8.68 18.43
CA ASN A 119 8.54 8.52 18.66
C ASN A 119 8.98 7.14 18.19
N GLN A 120 9.40 7.08 16.93
CA GLN A 120 10.00 5.89 16.37
C GLN A 120 11.47 5.82 16.80
N GLY A 121 11.94 4.70 17.22
CA GLY A 121 13.35 4.44 17.42
C GLY A 121 14.03 3.95 16.14
N ASN A 122 15.20 3.33 16.30
CA ASN A 122 15.88 2.68 15.19
C ASN A 122 15.06 1.51 14.65
N PHE A 123 15.12 1.31 13.34
CA PHE A 123 14.53 0.13 12.73
C PHE A 123 15.30 -1.13 13.13
N SER A 124 14.57 -2.21 13.35
CA SER A 124 15.18 -3.49 13.65
C SER A 124 16.03 -3.94 12.47
N GLY A 125 17.24 -4.45 12.75
CA GLY A 125 18.10 -5.04 11.72
C GLY A 125 17.56 -6.36 11.14
N THR A 126 16.37 -6.79 11.55
CA THR A 126 15.71 -7.99 11.02
C THR A 126 14.92 -7.60 9.78
N THR A 127 15.34 -8.10 8.65
CA THR A 127 14.67 -7.91 7.37
C THR A 127 13.41 -8.77 7.30
N LEU A 128 12.26 -8.16 7.01
CA LEU A 128 11.02 -8.89 6.76
C LEU A 128 10.95 -9.46 5.35
N PHE A 129 11.66 -8.87 4.43
CA PHE A 129 11.73 -9.32 3.05
C PHE A 129 13.00 -8.79 2.38
N HIS A 130 13.60 -9.61 1.55
CA HIS A 130 14.75 -9.26 0.72
C HIS A 130 14.33 -9.32 -0.74
N ASP A 131 14.22 -8.15 -1.35
CA ASP A 131 13.93 -8.00 -2.76
C ASP A 131 15.26 -8.00 -3.53
N GLY A 132 15.62 -9.13 -4.11
CA GLY A 132 16.87 -9.32 -4.86
C GLY A 132 16.72 -9.19 -6.37
N SER A 133 15.55 -8.75 -6.85
CA SER A 133 15.21 -8.88 -8.27
C SER A 133 15.36 -7.61 -9.11
N GLY A 134 15.94 -6.55 -8.56
CA GLY A 134 16.04 -5.26 -9.27
C GLY A 134 14.65 -4.71 -9.58
N ALA A 135 13.79 -4.81 -8.63
CA ALA A 135 12.40 -4.50 -8.80
C ALA A 135 12.17 -3.01 -8.78
N GLY A 136 11.21 -2.60 -9.57
CA GLY A 136 10.70 -1.25 -9.61
C GLY A 136 10.12 -0.77 -8.27
N LEU A 137 9.32 0.27 -8.35
CA LEU A 137 8.71 0.94 -7.20
C LEU A 137 7.78 -0.01 -6.44
N GLY A 138 8.24 -0.53 -5.30
CA GLY A 138 7.45 -1.39 -4.43
C GLY A 138 6.37 -0.61 -3.69
N ARG A 139 5.17 -1.18 -3.59
CA ARG A 139 4.01 -0.55 -2.97
C ARG A 139 3.39 -1.44 -1.93
N PHE A 140 2.95 -0.82 -0.85
CA PHE A 140 2.20 -1.47 0.20
C PHE A 140 0.71 -1.16 0.09
N SER A 141 -0.12 -2.10 0.48
CA SER A 141 -1.54 -1.88 0.73
C SER A 141 -2.02 -2.77 1.87
N ASN A 142 -3.10 -2.36 2.53
CA ASN A 142 -3.83 -3.26 3.38
C ASN A 142 -4.47 -4.37 2.57
N ALA A 143 -4.74 -5.48 3.23
CA ALA A 143 -5.52 -6.60 2.70
C ALA A 143 -6.48 -7.12 3.78
N PRO A 144 -7.58 -7.76 3.40
CA PRO A 144 -8.54 -8.32 4.34
C PRO A 144 -7.91 -9.24 5.36
N GLY A 145 -8.55 -9.41 6.52
CA GLY A 145 -8.08 -10.28 7.59
C GLY A 145 -6.86 -9.75 8.35
N GLY A 146 -6.62 -8.43 8.33
CA GLY A 146 -5.51 -7.80 9.03
C GLY A 146 -4.15 -8.15 8.42
N ASN A 147 -4.06 -8.13 7.13
CA ASN A 147 -2.85 -8.41 6.36
C ASN A 147 -2.33 -7.15 5.66
N VAL A 148 -1.06 -7.17 5.30
CA VAL A 148 -0.43 -6.20 4.41
C VAL A 148 0.15 -6.92 3.20
N VAL A 149 -0.01 -6.30 2.04
CA VAL A 149 0.53 -6.80 0.78
C VAL A 149 1.58 -5.83 0.26
N TYR A 150 2.64 -6.39 -0.30
CA TYR A 150 3.70 -5.69 -1.00
C TYR A 150 3.79 -6.22 -2.43
N CYS A 151 3.75 -5.32 -3.41
CA CYS A 151 3.88 -5.65 -4.83
C CYS A 151 4.89 -4.72 -5.49
N ASN A 152 5.69 -5.27 -6.44
CA ASN A 152 6.71 -4.51 -7.17
C ASN A 152 6.72 -4.81 -8.69
N GLY A 153 5.73 -5.53 -9.19
CA GLY A 153 5.64 -5.94 -10.60
C GLY A 153 6.40 -7.23 -10.93
N VAL A 154 7.24 -7.71 -10.04
CA VAL A 154 7.97 -8.99 -10.16
C VAL A 154 7.50 -9.97 -9.10
N GLU A 155 7.19 -9.45 -7.93
CA GLU A 155 6.77 -10.21 -6.75
C GLU A 155 5.56 -9.56 -6.09
N SER A 156 4.61 -10.41 -5.68
CA SER A 156 3.47 -10.03 -4.85
C SER A 156 3.53 -10.84 -3.56
N ARG A 157 3.70 -10.14 -2.45
CA ARG A 157 3.97 -10.71 -1.15
C ARG A 157 2.90 -10.29 -0.15
N ILE A 158 2.57 -11.17 0.79
CA ILE A 158 1.61 -10.92 1.86
C ILE A 158 2.25 -11.23 3.22
N TRP A 159 1.85 -10.49 4.24
CA TRP A 159 2.29 -10.70 5.61
C TRP A 159 1.16 -10.37 6.60
N GLY A 160 0.90 -11.28 7.52
CA GLY A 160 -0.17 -11.15 8.52
C GLY A 160 0.28 -10.59 9.86
N GLY A 161 1.49 -10.00 9.94
CA GLY A 161 2.04 -9.52 11.22
C GLY A 161 2.83 -10.57 11.97
N THR A 162 3.06 -10.32 13.25
CA THR A 162 3.80 -11.22 14.13
C THR A 162 2.92 -12.29 14.77
N GLU A 163 1.61 -12.13 14.68
CA GLU A 163 0.63 -13.09 15.20
C GLU A 163 -0.59 -13.14 14.29
N MET A 164 -0.95 -14.32 13.80
CA MET A 164 -2.15 -14.57 13.01
C MET A 164 -3.03 -15.62 13.69
N GLY A 165 -4.31 -15.65 13.39
CA GLY A 165 -5.21 -16.71 13.81
C GLY A 165 -4.82 -18.07 13.22
N ILE A 166 -5.12 -19.13 13.94
CA ILE A 166 -4.97 -20.52 13.49
C ILE A 166 -6.18 -20.96 12.66
N ALA A 167 -5.95 -21.81 11.66
CA ALA A 167 -7.02 -22.46 10.90
C ALA A 167 -7.57 -23.71 11.59
N GLY A 168 -6.74 -24.42 12.38
CA GLY A 168 -7.17 -25.59 13.11
C GLY A 168 -6.25 -25.90 14.29
N PHE A 169 -6.77 -26.64 15.26
CA PHE A 169 -6.01 -27.12 16.41
C PHE A 169 -6.51 -28.50 16.86
N LEU A 170 -5.66 -29.50 16.70
CA LEU A 170 -5.97 -30.85 17.12
C LEU A 170 -4.99 -31.31 18.24
N LEU A 171 -5.51 -32.05 19.18
CA LEU A 171 -4.74 -32.55 20.30
C LEU A 171 -4.86 -34.08 20.40
N HIS A 172 -3.73 -34.74 20.30
CA HIS A 172 -3.61 -36.20 20.44
C HIS A 172 -3.20 -36.55 21.87
N LYS A 173 -4.14 -36.96 22.70
CA LYS A 173 -3.95 -37.26 24.12
C LYS A 173 -3.49 -38.71 24.36
N ASP A 174 -3.93 -39.62 23.54
CA ASP A 174 -3.54 -41.04 23.59
C ASP A 174 -3.26 -41.50 22.17
N LEU A 175 -2.09 -42.03 21.87
CA LEU A 175 -1.71 -42.52 20.55
C LEU A 175 -2.57 -43.68 20.02
N ALA A 176 -3.49 -44.20 20.84
CA ALA A 176 -4.46 -45.20 20.46
C ALA A 176 -5.83 -44.67 20.06
N GLU A 177 -6.03 -43.35 20.17
CA GLU A 177 -7.28 -42.63 19.80
C GLU A 177 -6.96 -41.55 18.77
N ASP A 178 -7.92 -41.17 17.95
CA ASP A 178 -7.78 -40.10 16.97
C ASP A 178 -7.62 -38.75 17.67
N PRO A 179 -6.92 -37.78 17.06
CA PRO A 179 -6.75 -36.45 17.63
C PRO A 179 -8.12 -35.73 17.75
N ALA A 180 -8.35 -35.14 18.91
CA ALA A 180 -9.58 -34.38 19.14
C ALA A 180 -9.41 -32.91 18.76
N ASP A 181 -10.45 -32.35 18.16
CA ASP A 181 -10.50 -30.94 17.79
C ASP A 181 -10.76 -30.03 19.01
N TYR A 182 -9.88 -29.04 19.20
CA TYR A 182 -9.95 -28.03 20.24
C TYR A 182 -9.78 -26.62 19.66
N TRP A 183 -10.07 -26.41 18.39
CA TRP A 183 -9.91 -25.13 17.72
C TRP A 183 -10.65 -24.00 18.44
N VAL A 184 -11.92 -24.22 18.83
CA VAL A 184 -12.74 -23.21 19.53
C VAL A 184 -12.07 -22.74 20.83
N GLN A 185 -11.47 -23.66 21.60
CA GLN A 185 -10.84 -23.36 22.88
C GLN A 185 -9.54 -22.56 22.73
N THR A 186 -8.85 -22.70 21.60
CA THR A 186 -7.54 -22.11 21.35
C THR A 186 -7.57 -20.88 20.43
N TYR A 187 -8.72 -20.57 19.86
CA TYR A 187 -8.91 -19.43 18.95
C TYR A 187 -9.40 -18.17 19.68
N GLN A 188 -10.19 -18.30 20.74
CA GLN A 188 -10.96 -17.17 21.32
C GLN A 188 -10.18 -16.27 22.29
N ASN A 189 -8.91 -16.55 22.58
CA ASN A 189 -8.10 -15.80 23.56
C ASN A 189 -8.79 -15.61 24.94
N ASP A 190 -9.51 -16.63 25.42
CA ASP A 190 -10.19 -16.63 26.69
C ASP A 190 -9.51 -17.62 27.66
N SER A 191 -8.82 -17.08 28.67
CA SER A 191 -8.12 -17.89 29.66
C SER A 191 -9.03 -18.77 30.54
N THR A 192 -10.35 -18.59 30.48
CA THR A 192 -11.33 -19.46 31.17
C THR A 192 -11.70 -20.66 30.30
N THR A 193 -11.45 -20.61 29.01
CA THR A 193 -11.66 -21.69 28.05
C THR A 193 -10.28 -22.18 27.60
N TYR A 194 -9.90 -23.39 27.99
CA TYR A 194 -8.55 -23.90 27.76
C TYR A 194 -8.54 -25.38 27.38
N VAL A 195 -7.46 -25.78 26.78
CA VAL A 195 -7.14 -27.17 26.48
C VAL A 195 -6.15 -27.67 27.52
N GLN A 196 -6.47 -28.82 28.14
CA GLN A 196 -5.57 -29.49 29.08
C GLN A 196 -4.77 -30.56 28.38
N MET A 197 -3.44 -30.51 28.55
CA MET A 197 -2.51 -31.46 27.91
C MET A 197 -2.64 -32.92 28.41
N SER A 198 -3.07 -33.15 29.61
CA SER A 198 -3.46 -34.44 30.23
C SER A 198 -2.94 -35.68 29.55
N GLY A 199 -1.64 -35.97 29.64
CA GLY A 199 -1.04 -37.08 28.94
C GLY A 199 -0.79 -36.88 27.45
N ALA A 200 -1.19 -35.73 26.93
CA ALA A 200 -0.96 -35.37 25.53
C ALA A 200 0.52 -35.24 25.22
N THR A 201 0.93 -35.81 24.14
CA THR A 201 2.30 -35.73 23.65
C THR A 201 2.37 -34.93 22.34
N THR A 202 1.28 -34.84 21.63
CA THR A 202 1.25 -34.25 20.28
C THR A 202 0.14 -33.23 20.12
N VAL A 203 0.50 -32.09 19.53
CA VAL A 203 -0.42 -30.98 19.13
C VAL A 203 -0.25 -30.74 17.64
N TYR A 204 -1.33 -30.64 16.93
CA TYR A 204 -1.33 -30.23 15.53
C TYR A 204 -1.92 -28.81 15.41
N VAL A 205 -1.22 -27.93 14.70
CA VAL A 205 -1.66 -26.55 14.46
C VAL A 205 -1.78 -26.35 12.96
N GLY A 206 -2.99 -26.00 12.51
CA GLY A 206 -3.29 -25.70 11.13
C GLY A 206 -3.23 -24.19 10.84
N SER A 207 -2.73 -23.82 9.67
CA SER A 207 -2.68 -22.45 9.18
C SER A 207 -3.10 -22.39 7.71
N ASN A 208 -3.75 -21.31 7.31
CA ASN A 208 -4.08 -21.06 5.91
C ASN A 208 -2.86 -20.72 5.04
N ARG A 209 -1.72 -20.45 5.67
CA ARG A 209 -0.45 -20.15 5.02
C ARG A 209 0.69 -20.91 5.65
N ARG A 210 1.82 -20.98 4.94
CA ARG A 210 3.04 -21.55 5.51
C ARG A 210 3.58 -20.65 6.61
N ILE A 211 3.80 -21.22 7.78
CA ILE A 211 4.28 -20.54 8.99
C ILE A 211 5.63 -21.10 9.43
N ASN A 212 6.38 -20.33 10.21
CA ASN A 212 7.59 -20.77 10.89
C ASN A 212 7.61 -20.41 12.37
N GLN A 213 6.49 -19.93 12.89
CA GLN A 213 6.32 -19.55 14.29
C GLN A 213 4.93 -19.93 14.77
N ALA A 214 4.86 -20.42 16.00
CA ALA A 214 3.61 -20.61 16.73
C ALA A 214 3.80 -20.09 18.16
N LYS A 215 2.89 -19.23 18.61
CA LYS A 215 2.88 -18.69 19.97
C LYS A 215 1.83 -19.42 20.78
N PHE A 216 2.27 -20.02 21.86
CA PHE A 216 1.41 -20.74 22.79
C PHE A 216 1.18 -19.88 24.04
N TYR A 217 -0.05 -19.58 24.32
CA TYR A 217 -0.47 -18.88 25.51
C TYR A 217 -0.82 -19.88 26.61
N VAL A 218 0.03 -19.97 27.60
CA VAL A 218 -0.02 -20.96 28.65
C VAL A 218 -0.81 -20.44 29.84
N GLY A 219 -1.88 -21.15 30.21
CA GLY A 219 -2.66 -20.86 31.41
C GLY A 219 -2.02 -21.46 32.67
N THR A 220 -1.79 -22.80 32.66
CA THR A 220 -1.04 -23.50 33.69
C THR A 220 0.28 -23.98 33.11
N ALA A 221 1.37 -23.52 33.74
CA ALA A 221 2.72 -23.79 33.28
C ALA A 221 3.11 -25.28 33.45
N ASN A 222 3.86 -25.82 32.50
CA ASN A 222 4.45 -27.13 32.58
C ASN A 222 5.53 -27.17 33.66
N ALA A 223 5.43 -28.12 34.60
CA ALA A 223 6.38 -28.31 35.66
C ALA A 223 7.42 -29.45 35.37
N SER A 224 7.17 -30.23 34.34
CA SER A 224 7.99 -31.39 33.98
C SER A 224 9.06 -31.09 32.94
N VAL A 225 10.16 -31.81 32.95
CA VAL A 225 11.18 -31.69 31.90
C VAL A 225 10.59 -32.20 30.59
N CYS A 226 10.61 -31.31 29.60
CA CYS A 226 10.00 -31.55 28.28
C CYS A 226 10.70 -30.66 27.24
N ALA A 227 11.12 -31.22 26.15
CA ALA A 227 11.65 -30.49 25.00
C ALA A 227 10.72 -30.69 23.79
N VAL A 228 10.31 -29.59 23.18
CA VAL A 228 9.46 -29.65 21.99
C VAL A 228 10.23 -30.12 20.76
N SER A 229 9.59 -30.93 19.94
CA SER A 229 10.04 -31.21 18.56
C SER A 229 8.96 -30.72 17.58
N VAL A 230 9.37 -30.06 16.51
CA VAL A 230 8.45 -29.51 15.50
C VAL A 230 8.63 -30.28 14.20
N TYR A 231 7.52 -30.60 13.57
CA TYR A 231 7.49 -31.28 12.28
C TYR A 231 6.57 -30.56 11.32
N GLU A 232 6.93 -30.56 10.05
CA GLU A 232 6.13 -30.10 8.95
C GLU A 232 5.55 -31.29 8.20
N TYR A 233 4.32 -31.21 7.73
CA TYR A 233 3.73 -32.25 6.90
C TYR A 233 4.25 -32.11 5.46
N VAL A 234 4.88 -33.13 4.95
CA VAL A 234 5.44 -33.16 3.60
C VAL A 234 4.42 -33.71 2.63
N TYR A 235 4.03 -32.84 1.71
CA TYR A 235 3.26 -33.24 0.56
C TYR A 235 4.17 -33.18 -0.69
N PRO A 236 4.33 -34.22 -1.52
CA PRO A 236 3.45 -35.37 -1.70
C PRO A 236 3.80 -36.63 -0.94
N GLY A 237 4.65 -36.62 0.01
CA GLY A 237 5.13 -37.86 0.69
C GLY A 237 4.22 -38.40 1.80
N ALA A 238 3.13 -37.72 2.13
CA ALA A 238 2.24 -38.04 3.26
C ALA A 238 3.03 -38.43 4.53
N SER A 239 4.00 -37.60 4.89
CA SER A 239 4.89 -37.89 6.02
C SER A 239 5.24 -36.63 6.82
N TRP A 240 5.41 -36.77 8.11
CA TRP A 240 5.93 -35.75 8.98
C TRP A 240 7.45 -35.72 8.93
N VAL A 241 8.02 -34.57 8.56
CA VAL A 241 9.45 -34.33 8.50
C VAL A 241 9.83 -33.32 9.56
N ALA A 242 10.88 -33.57 10.31
CA ALA A 242 11.36 -32.63 11.30
C ALA A 242 11.65 -31.28 10.65
N ALA A 243 11.09 -30.22 11.24
CA ALA A 243 11.41 -28.85 10.90
C ALA A 243 12.92 -28.59 11.10
N GLY A 244 13.44 -27.51 10.53
CA GLY A 244 14.83 -27.09 10.74
C GLY A 244 15.14 -26.74 12.19
N THR A 245 16.12 -25.89 12.40
CA THR A 245 16.51 -25.48 13.76
C THR A 245 15.32 -24.91 14.52
N THR A 246 14.96 -25.55 15.64
CA THR A 246 13.83 -25.10 16.48
C THR A 246 14.36 -24.28 17.64
N VAL A 247 13.72 -23.12 17.89
CA VAL A 247 13.96 -22.28 19.07
C VAL A 247 12.69 -22.24 19.90
N ASP A 248 12.80 -22.73 21.14
CA ASP A 248 11.66 -22.78 22.07
C ASP A 248 11.68 -21.60 23.06
N GLY A 249 10.89 -20.55 22.73
CA GLY A 249 10.67 -19.41 23.62
C GLY A 249 9.72 -19.68 24.80
N THR A 250 9.05 -20.85 24.81
CA THR A 250 8.21 -21.29 25.94
C THR A 250 8.99 -22.01 27.04
N ASP A 251 10.26 -22.34 26.76
CA ASP A 251 11.11 -23.04 27.70
C ASP A 251 11.65 -22.20 28.84
N THR A 252 11.71 -22.80 30.02
CA THR A 252 12.50 -22.30 31.15
C THR A 252 13.11 -23.47 31.86
N GLY A 253 14.43 -23.59 31.75
CA GLY A 253 15.16 -24.66 32.44
C GLY A 253 14.89 -26.08 31.92
N GLY A 254 14.71 -26.24 30.61
CA GLY A 254 14.46 -27.54 29.96
C GLY A 254 13.00 -27.99 30.05
N LYS A 255 12.06 -27.04 30.18
CA LYS A 255 10.63 -27.34 30.29
C LYS A 255 9.86 -26.51 29.27
N SER A 256 9.55 -27.04 28.09
CA SER A 256 8.66 -26.42 27.12
C SER A 256 7.28 -26.16 27.73
N LEU A 257 6.57 -25.13 27.31
CA LEU A 257 5.28 -24.64 27.82
C LEU A 257 5.33 -24.25 29.32
N SER A 258 6.51 -23.90 29.85
CA SER A 258 6.64 -23.35 31.20
C SER A 258 6.22 -21.90 31.33
N LYS A 259 6.05 -21.21 30.22
CA LYS A 259 5.56 -19.83 30.10
C LYS A 259 4.94 -19.63 28.71
N THR A 260 4.14 -18.60 28.58
CA THR A 260 3.71 -18.08 27.28
C THR A 260 4.93 -17.69 26.45
N GLY A 261 5.02 -18.13 25.20
CA GLY A 261 6.17 -17.85 24.35
C GLY A 261 5.99 -18.36 22.93
N ILE A 262 6.95 -18.01 22.07
CA ILE A 262 6.99 -18.38 20.66
C ILE A 262 7.91 -19.57 20.48
N ILE A 263 7.42 -20.58 19.80
CA ILE A 263 8.24 -21.67 19.24
C ILE A 263 8.45 -21.33 17.78
N SER A 264 9.68 -21.17 17.34
CA SER A 264 10.04 -20.85 15.96
C SER A 264 10.97 -21.92 15.37
N TRP A 265 10.96 -22.06 14.07
CA TRP A 265 11.76 -23.02 13.33
C TRP A 265 12.19 -22.52 11.98
N ASP A 266 13.27 -23.09 11.44
CA ASP A 266 13.66 -22.83 10.05
C ASP A 266 12.79 -23.64 9.11
N PHE A 267 12.34 -23.02 8.02
CA PHE A 267 11.57 -23.72 7.00
C PHE A 267 12.36 -24.85 6.37
N ASN A 268 11.72 -25.97 6.19
CA ASN A 268 12.22 -26.97 5.29
C ASN A 268 11.84 -26.61 3.84
N THR A 269 12.80 -26.22 3.03
CA THR A 269 12.60 -25.75 1.65
C THR A 269 12.01 -26.79 0.71
N ALA A 270 12.04 -28.07 1.10
CA ALA A 270 11.55 -29.20 0.31
C ALA A 270 10.06 -29.52 0.54
N THR A 271 9.41 -28.84 1.49
CA THR A 271 8.09 -29.25 1.95
C THR A 271 6.98 -28.28 1.53
N ARG A 272 5.92 -28.81 0.97
CA ARG A 272 4.62 -28.14 0.81
C ARG A 272 3.61 -28.92 1.63
N ALA A 273 3.21 -28.41 2.77
CA ALA A 273 2.20 -29.03 3.59
C ALA A 273 0.82 -28.50 3.24
N THR A 274 -0.16 -29.36 2.99
CA THR A 274 -1.54 -28.96 2.74
C THR A 274 -2.60 -29.81 3.43
N PHE A 275 -2.25 -30.90 4.13
CA PHE A 275 -3.26 -31.80 4.69
C PHE A 275 -2.85 -32.39 6.00
N VAL A 276 -3.83 -32.77 6.78
CA VAL A 276 -3.68 -33.61 7.96
C VAL A 276 -4.35 -34.94 7.76
N GLU A 277 -3.75 -35.93 8.37
CA GLU A 277 -4.16 -37.30 8.41
C GLU A 277 -5.54 -37.52 9.05
N ASP A 278 -5.94 -36.70 10.02
CA ASP A 278 -7.14 -36.90 10.85
C ASP A 278 -8.07 -35.70 10.92
N GLY A 279 -8.08 -34.85 9.93
CA GLY A 279 -8.95 -33.67 9.92
C GLY A 279 -9.53 -33.45 8.54
N ASP A 280 -10.84 -33.27 8.46
CA ASP A 280 -11.54 -32.91 7.25
C ASP A 280 -11.19 -31.50 6.75
N GLN A 281 -10.18 -30.86 7.36
CA GLN A 281 -9.79 -29.48 7.07
C GLN A 281 -8.49 -29.41 6.29
N LEU A 282 -8.54 -28.79 5.11
CA LEU A 282 -7.38 -28.47 4.29
C LEU A 282 -6.65 -27.26 4.85
N ALA A 283 -5.44 -27.46 5.35
CA ALA A 283 -4.59 -26.41 5.90
C ALA A 283 -3.11 -26.80 5.78
N TYR A 284 -2.21 -25.86 6.04
CA TYR A 284 -0.82 -26.17 6.30
C TYR A 284 -0.69 -26.63 7.75
N TRP A 285 -0.36 -27.89 7.96
CA TRP A 285 -0.33 -28.47 9.28
C TRP A 285 1.08 -28.64 9.82
N TYR A 286 1.23 -28.33 11.10
CA TYR A 286 2.48 -28.43 11.87
C TYR A 286 2.24 -29.27 13.12
N LYS A 287 3.11 -30.23 13.34
CA LYS A 287 3.04 -31.14 14.48
C LYS A 287 4.06 -30.74 15.54
N PHE A 288 3.62 -30.60 16.77
CA PHE A 288 4.43 -30.28 17.93
C PHE A 288 4.37 -31.46 18.92
N GLU A 289 5.48 -32.13 19.14
CA GLU A 289 5.57 -33.19 20.11
C GLU A 289 6.16 -32.67 21.44
N PHE A 290 5.45 -32.90 22.54
CA PHE A 290 5.82 -32.47 23.88
C PHE A 290 6.02 -33.71 24.80
N PRO A 291 7.08 -34.48 24.65
CA PRO A 291 7.27 -35.69 25.41
C PRO A 291 7.47 -35.42 26.90
N GLY A 292 6.60 -35.98 27.73
CA GLY A 292 6.68 -35.83 29.18
C GLY A 292 6.12 -34.54 29.73
N VAL A 293 5.30 -33.80 28.94
CA VAL A 293 4.57 -32.64 29.45
C VAL A 293 3.68 -32.98 30.65
N ASP A 294 3.59 -32.09 31.62
CA ASP A 294 2.76 -32.30 32.82
C ASP A 294 1.28 -32.32 32.45
N ALA A 295 0.55 -33.28 32.95
CA ALA A 295 -0.89 -33.42 32.75
C ALA A 295 -1.72 -32.21 33.24
N ALA A 296 -1.20 -31.38 34.11
CA ALA A 296 -1.85 -30.14 34.57
C ALA A 296 -1.65 -28.96 33.63
N THR A 297 -0.76 -29.06 32.63
CA THR A 297 -0.46 -27.98 31.70
C THR A 297 -1.68 -27.62 30.86
N THR A 298 -1.98 -26.32 30.76
CA THR A 298 -3.10 -25.84 29.95
C THR A 298 -2.67 -24.77 28.91
N ILE A 299 -3.28 -24.81 27.74
CA ILE A 299 -3.12 -23.84 26.68
C ILE A 299 -4.51 -23.23 26.42
N TYR A 300 -4.64 -21.90 26.38
CA TYR A 300 -5.92 -21.25 26.16
C TYR A 300 -6.00 -20.43 24.87
N TYR A 301 -4.87 -20.14 24.23
CA TYR A 301 -4.83 -19.41 22.97
C TYR A 301 -3.56 -19.79 22.20
N VAL A 302 -3.69 -19.87 20.88
CA VAL A 302 -2.57 -20.14 19.97
C VAL A 302 -2.64 -19.21 18.79
N THR A 303 -1.53 -18.57 18.47
CA THR A 303 -1.36 -17.76 17.26
C THR A 303 -0.16 -18.27 16.48
N VAL A 304 -0.12 -17.94 15.19
CA VAL A 304 0.92 -18.36 14.28
C VAL A 304 1.50 -17.17 13.54
N ALA A 305 2.68 -17.33 12.96
CA ALA A 305 3.28 -16.25 12.17
C ALA A 305 4.16 -16.81 11.04
N GLU A 306 4.29 -15.99 10.01
CA GLU A 306 5.11 -16.29 8.84
C GLU A 306 6.58 -15.87 9.00
N GLY A 307 6.85 -14.99 9.98
CA GLY A 307 8.17 -14.43 10.26
C GLY A 307 8.71 -13.45 9.23
N GLN A 308 8.17 -13.44 8.01
CA GLN A 308 8.53 -12.54 6.91
C GLN A 308 7.43 -12.52 5.84
N PHE A 309 7.49 -11.59 4.89
CA PHE A 309 6.61 -11.57 3.74
C PHE A 309 6.73 -12.86 2.90
N ARG A 310 5.59 -13.42 2.50
CA ARG A 310 5.47 -14.64 1.70
C ARG A 310 4.80 -14.37 0.36
N ASN A 311 5.02 -15.25 -0.61
CA ASN A 311 4.21 -15.23 -1.83
C ASN A 311 2.74 -15.34 -1.49
N ILE A 312 1.91 -14.62 -2.20
CA ILE A 312 0.47 -14.84 -2.18
C ILE A 312 0.22 -16.21 -2.81
N GLU A 313 -0.44 -17.07 -2.09
CA GLU A 313 -0.82 -18.40 -2.57
C GLU A 313 -2.34 -18.41 -2.82
N ASN A 314 -2.76 -19.18 -3.84
CA ASN A 314 -4.18 -19.40 -4.06
C ASN A 314 -4.59 -20.66 -3.32
N ILE A 315 -5.32 -20.51 -2.22
CA ILE A 315 -5.81 -21.61 -1.40
C ILE A 315 -7.28 -21.92 -1.72
N TRP A 316 -7.73 -23.09 -1.31
CA TRP A 316 -9.12 -23.49 -1.48
C TRP A 316 -10.06 -22.67 -0.60
N ASP A 317 -11.19 -22.26 -1.16
CA ASP A 317 -12.23 -21.46 -0.49
C ASP A 317 -13.09 -22.22 0.54
N GLY A 318 -12.84 -23.52 0.69
CA GLY A 318 -13.62 -24.38 1.58
C GLY A 318 -14.96 -24.84 0.97
N VAL A 319 -15.28 -24.48 -0.29
CA VAL A 319 -16.52 -24.86 -0.94
C VAL A 319 -16.31 -26.13 -1.78
N PRO A 320 -16.94 -27.25 -1.40
CA PRO A 320 -16.83 -28.49 -2.17
C PRO A 320 -17.51 -28.38 -3.53
N SER A 321 -17.05 -29.21 -4.46
CA SER A 321 -17.65 -29.35 -5.78
C SER A 321 -18.78 -30.37 -5.74
N THR A 322 -19.95 -30.00 -6.23
CA THR A 322 -21.06 -30.92 -6.41
C THR A 322 -20.72 -31.99 -7.43
N VAL A 323 -21.06 -33.23 -7.14
CA VAL A 323 -20.94 -34.38 -8.05
C VAL A 323 -21.89 -34.21 -9.23
N ALA A 324 -21.34 -34.02 -10.43
CA ALA A 324 -22.14 -33.88 -11.65
C ALA A 324 -22.52 -35.24 -12.28
N ALA A 325 -21.85 -36.31 -11.90
CA ALA A 325 -22.17 -37.68 -12.28
C ALA A 325 -21.56 -38.66 -11.26
N CYS A 326 -22.37 -39.60 -10.74
CA CYS A 326 -21.93 -40.74 -9.95
C CYS A 326 -22.40 -42.03 -10.63
N LEU A 327 -21.45 -42.78 -11.17
CA LEU A 327 -21.76 -43.97 -11.97
C LEU A 327 -21.15 -45.23 -11.33
N TYR A 328 -21.90 -46.29 -11.17
CA TYR A 328 -21.44 -47.58 -10.70
C TYR A 328 -21.44 -48.57 -11.84
N ASP A 329 -20.26 -49.11 -12.21
CA ASP A 329 -20.08 -50.15 -13.24
C ASP A 329 -19.73 -51.47 -12.58
N LYS A 330 -20.67 -52.37 -12.47
CA LYS A 330 -20.56 -53.77 -11.92
C LYS A 330 -20.67 -54.83 -13.02
N SER A 331 -21.59 -54.70 -13.89
CA SER A 331 -21.82 -55.53 -15.08
C SER A 331 -22.60 -54.78 -16.16
N GLY A 332 -22.57 -53.47 -16.01
CA GLY A 332 -23.25 -52.40 -16.76
C GLY A 332 -23.37 -51.16 -15.87
N VAL A 333 -23.28 -50.03 -16.49
CA VAL A 333 -23.25 -48.72 -15.81
C VAL A 333 -24.65 -48.35 -15.29
N SER A 334 -24.73 -48.15 -13.98
CA SER A 334 -25.90 -47.59 -13.30
C SER A 334 -25.57 -46.14 -12.88
N ASP A 335 -26.56 -45.26 -12.95
CA ASP A 335 -26.40 -43.82 -12.57
C ASP A 335 -27.01 -43.62 -11.19
N TYR A 336 -26.22 -43.12 -10.28
CA TYR A 336 -26.55 -42.82 -8.88
C TYR A 336 -26.27 -41.35 -8.54
N THR A 337 -26.36 -40.47 -9.53
CA THR A 337 -25.99 -39.05 -9.35
C THR A 337 -26.94 -38.36 -8.36
N ASP A 338 -28.20 -38.70 -8.39
CA ASP A 338 -29.23 -38.13 -7.48
C ASP A 338 -28.98 -38.60 -6.03
N GLU A 339 -28.68 -39.92 -5.83
CA GLU A 339 -28.38 -40.49 -4.54
C GLU A 339 -27.11 -39.95 -3.89
N ALA A 340 -26.09 -39.63 -4.71
CA ALA A 340 -24.83 -39.08 -4.24
C ALA A 340 -24.88 -37.56 -3.86
N ASN A 341 -26.02 -36.90 -4.16
CA ASN A 341 -26.19 -35.45 -3.93
C ASN A 341 -27.31 -35.07 -2.96
N ASP A 342 -28.07 -36.03 -2.44
CA ASP A 342 -29.32 -35.71 -1.70
C ASP A 342 -29.15 -35.56 -0.17
N ASP A 343 -27.94 -35.80 0.37
CA ASP A 343 -27.64 -35.70 1.81
C ASP A 343 -28.60 -36.46 2.75
N ILE A 344 -29.25 -37.50 2.25
CA ILE A 344 -30.26 -38.28 3.02
C ILE A 344 -29.76 -39.72 3.18
N GLN A 345 -29.50 -40.19 4.40
CA GLN A 345 -29.01 -41.56 4.65
C GLN A 345 -29.99 -42.67 4.23
N LEU A 346 -31.22 -42.35 3.83
CA LEU A 346 -32.20 -43.30 3.31
C LEU A 346 -32.12 -43.48 1.79
N THR A 347 -31.40 -42.57 1.13
CA THR A 347 -31.14 -42.59 -0.30
C THR A 347 -29.63 -42.73 -0.46
N TYR A 348 -29.14 -43.75 -1.12
CA TYR A 348 -27.73 -44.09 -1.11
C TYR A 348 -27.27 -44.81 -2.39
N VAL A 349 -25.99 -44.73 -2.70
CA VAL A 349 -25.32 -45.61 -3.63
C VAL A 349 -25.05 -46.90 -2.92
N ASP A 350 -25.77 -47.95 -3.31
CA ASP A 350 -25.54 -49.29 -2.73
C ASP A 350 -24.43 -49.99 -3.48
N LEU A 351 -23.31 -50.17 -2.81
CA LEU A 351 -22.15 -50.84 -3.39
C LEU A 351 -22.31 -52.35 -3.35
N GLU A 352 -23.34 -52.90 -2.61
CA GLU A 352 -23.54 -54.35 -2.42
C GLU A 352 -22.19 -55.11 -2.20
N THR A 353 -21.96 -56.19 -2.93
CA THR A 353 -20.66 -56.87 -3.02
C THR A 353 -19.76 -56.13 -4.01
N PHE A 354 -19.12 -55.04 -3.61
CA PHE A 354 -18.12 -54.34 -4.46
C PHE A 354 -16.84 -55.15 -4.54
N THR A 355 -16.48 -55.59 -5.72
CA THR A 355 -15.32 -56.42 -5.98
C THR A 355 -14.19 -55.65 -6.65
N THR A 356 -13.02 -56.27 -6.72
CA THR A 356 -11.83 -55.72 -7.38
C THR A 356 -12.02 -55.45 -8.89
N SER A 357 -13.12 -55.90 -9.49
CA SER A 357 -13.46 -55.70 -10.90
C SER A 357 -14.51 -54.60 -11.12
N ASP A 358 -15.11 -54.10 -10.05
CA ASP A 358 -16.16 -53.10 -10.11
C ASP A 358 -15.55 -51.67 -10.06
N GLU A 359 -16.23 -50.71 -10.67
CA GLU A 359 -15.75 -49.34 -10.80
C GLU A 359 -16.81 -48.37 -10.29
N LEU A 360 -16.42 -47.46 -9.41
CA LEU A 360 -17.20 -46.28 -9.02
C LEU A 360 -16.60 -45.06 -9.66
N ILE A 361 -17.40 -44.31 -10.44
CA ILE A 361 -16.88 -43.23 -11.28
C ILE A 361 -17.60 -41.92 -10.96
N PHE A 362 -16.81 -40.94 -10.50
CA PHE A 362 -17.32 -39.60 -10.19
C PHE A 362 -16.96 -38.62 -11.30
N GLY A 363 -17.89 -37.81 -11.73
CA GLY A 363 -17.72 -36.76 -12.75
C GLY A 363 -17.96 -35.36 -12.18
N PHE A 364 -17.08 -34.42 -12.50
CA PHE A 364 -17.16 -33.03 -12.04
C PHE A 364 -16.99 -32.04 -13.17
N ALA A 365 -17.57 -30.85 -13.02
CA ALA A 365 -17.43 -29.75 -13.97
C ALA A 365 -16.00 -29.18 -14.01
N GLN A 366 -15.24 -29.32 -12.92
CA GLN A 366 -13.87 -28.87 -12.74
C GLN A 366 -12.98 -30.00 -12.23
N LYS A 367 -11.64 -29.84 -12.35
CA LYS A 367 -10.67 -30.79 -11.86
C LYS A 367 -10.72 -30.89 -10.34
N GLN A 368 -10.47 -32.09 -9.82
CA GLN A 368 -10.52 -32.37 -8.41
C GLN A 368 -9.14 -32.83 -7.89
N ARG A 369 -8.93 -32.59 -6.60
CA ARG A 369 -7.81 -33.13 -5.83
C ARG A 369 -8.23 -34.05 -4.70
N GLY A 370 -9.56 -34.25 -4.53
CA GLY A 370 -10.10 -35.14 -3.51
C GLY A 370 -11.56 -35.41 -3.69
N LEU A 371 -12.03 -36.41 -2.97
CA LEU A 371 -13.43 -36.83 -2.87
C LEU A 371 -13.77 -36.99 -1.40
N PHE A 372 -14.78 -36.26 -0.89
CA PHE A 372 -15.43 -36.59 0.37
C PHE A 372 -16.49 -37.65 0.12
N LEU A 373 -16.45 -38.72 0.88
CA LEU A 373 -17.45 -39.79 0.84
C LEU A 373 -18.11 -39.93 2.22
N TYR A 374 -19.42 -39.83 2.24
CA TYR A 374 -20.19 -39.94 3.46
C TYR A 374 -20.95 -41.28 3.47
N LEU A 375 -20.61 -42.14 4.42
CA LEU A 375 -21.15 -43.49 4.52
C LEU A 375 -22.39 -43.51 5.43
N VAL A 376 -23.35 -44.32 5.09
CA VAL A 376 -24.52 -44.58 5.96
C VAL A 376 -24.05 -45.24 7.27
N ASN A 377 -24.52 -44.72 8.39
CA ASN A 377 -24.11 -45.20 9.72
C ASN A 377 -24.33 -46.71 9.87
N GLY A 378 -23.24 -47.43 10.19
CA GLY A 378 -23.21 -48.88 10.34
C GLY A 378 -23.27 -49.68 9.02
N LYS A 379 -23.12 -48.98 7.88
CA LYS A 379 -23.03 -49.55 6.54
C LYS A 379 -21.66 -49.27 5.93
N VAL A 380 -20.62 -49.79 6.57
CA VAL A 380 -19.21 -49.55 6.28
C VAL A 380 -18.47 -50.86 5.98
N ASN A 381 -17.34 -50.77 5.33
CA ASN A 381 -16.50 -51.93 5.06
C ASN A 381 -15.78 -52.41 6.34
N ALA A 382 -15.69 -53.71 6.45
CA ALA A 382 -14.91 -54.40 7.51
C ALA A 382 -13.95 -55.45 6.93
N ASN A 383 -13.69 -55.40 5.64
CA ASN A 383 -12.76 -56.26 4.94
C ASN A 383 -11.49 -55.52 4.55
N ALA A 384 -10.34 -56.14 4.77
CA ALA A 384 -9.07 -55.56 4.37
C ALA A 384 -9.03 -55.23 2.87
N SER A 385 -8.93 -53.97 2.57
CA SER A 385 -8.96 -53.47 1.21
C SER A 385 -8.37 -52.03 1.17
N GLY A 386 -7.65 -51.68 0.14
CA GLY A 386 -7.17 -50.33 -0.12
C GLY A 386 -7.84 -49.72 -1.36
N VAL A 387 -8.02 -48.42 -1.37
CA VAL A 387 -8.58 -47.69 -2.51
C VAL A 387 -7.52 -47.35 -3.56
N SER A 388 -7.96 -47.28 -4.81
CA SER A 388 -7.16 -46.71 -5.92
C SER A 388 -8.01 -45.74 -6.71
N VAL A 389 -7.49 -44.57 -6.98
CA VAL A 389 -8.15 -43.54 -7.79
C VAL A 389 -7.37 -43.33 -9.07
N GLN A 390 -8.11 -43.23 -10.19
CA GLN A 390 -7.53 -42.97 -11.52
C GLN A 390 -8.29 -41.80 -12.16
N GLN A 391 -7.54 -40.91 -12.84
CA GLN A 391 -8.06 -39.78 -13.61
C GLN A 391 -8.04 -40.08 -15.11
N TRP A 392 -8.94 -39.47 -15.85
CA TRP A 392 -8.98 -39.60 -17.31
C TRP A 392 -8.01 -38.61 -17.98
N THR A 393 -7.09 -39.08 -18.82
CA THR A 393 -6.05 -38.27 -19.49
C THR A 393 -6.38 -37.90 -20.94
N GLY A 394 -7.60 -38.14 -21.38
CA GLY A 394 -8.00 -37.95 -22.79
C GLY A 394 -7.89 -39.22 -23.63
N SER A 395 -7.09 -40.20 -23.26
CA SER A 395 -6.87 -41.44 -23.97
C SER A 395 -7.01 -42.68 -23.12
N HIS A 396 -6.67 -42.61 -21.84
CA HIS A 396 -6.69 -43.76 -20.93
C HIS A 396 -6.85 -43.30 -19.48
N TRP A 397 -7.17 -44.22 -18.61
CA TRP A 397 -7.16 -44.03 -17.17
C TRP A 397 -5.74 -44.06 -16.64
N SER A 398 -5.34 -43.10 -15.85
CA SER A 398 -4.03 -43.03 -15.19
C SER A 398 -4.21 -42.90 -13.68
N GLY A 399 -3.44 -43.62 -12.91
CA GLY A 399 -3.45 -43.50 -11.44
C GLY A 399 -3.07 -42.09 -11.01
N VAL A 400 -3.74 -41.60 -9.97
CA VAL A 400 -3.36 -40.35 -9.31
C VAL A 400 -2.07 -40.50 -8.53
N THR A 401 -1.39 -39.39 -8.22
CA THR A 401 -0.13 -39.42 -7.47
C THR A 401 -0.40 -38.99 -6.02
N GLY A 402 0.29 -39.59 -5.04
CA GLY A 402 0.18 -39.17 -3.63
C GLY A 402 -1.23 -39.41 -3.05
N LEU A 403 -1.86 -40.53 -3.43
CA LEU A 403 -3.17 -40.88 -2.92
C LEU A 403 -3.11 -41.12 -1.40
N HIS A 404 -4.00 -40.49 -0.68
CA HIS A 404 -4.29 -40.73 0.72
C HIS A 404 -5.74 -41.12 0.89
N ASP A 405 -6.02 -42.16 1.68
CA ASP A 405 -7.33 -42.67 1.94
C ASP A 405 -7.79 -42.31 3.36
N GLY A 406 -8.53 -41.25 3.52
CA GLY A 406 -9.15 -40.86 4.80
C GLY A 406 -10.41 -41.61 5.13
N THR A 407 -10.80 -42.60 4.31
CA THR A 407 -11.91 -43.56 4.63
C THR A 407 -11.39 -44.86 5.20
N ASP A 408 -10.05 -45.02 5.31
CA ASP A 408 -9.40 -46.23 5.84
C ASP A 408 -9.39 -46.18 7.37
N SER A 409 -9.82 -47.25 7.98
CA SER A 409 -9.66 -47.48 9.40
C SER A 409 -9.10 -48.90 9.61
N GLY A 410 -7.88 -49.02 10.11
CA GLY A 410 -7.21 -50.28 10.40
C GLY A 410 -6.80 -51.07 9.17
N GLY A 411 -6.72 -50.49 7.99
CA GLY A 411 -6.39 -51.16 6.72
C GLY A 411 -7.62 -51.54 5.88
N ASP A 412 -8.79 -51.02 6.23
CA ASP A 412 -10.08 -51.32 5.59
C ASP A 412 -10.60 -49.99 4.97
N THR A 413 -10.43 -49.77 3.65
CA THR A 413 -11.02 -48.60 2.96
C THR A 413 -12.52 -48.61 3.04
N PHE A 414 -13.21 -47.42 3.03
CA PHE A 414 -14.65 -47.28 3.28
C PHE A 414 -15.13 -47.81 4.63
N ALA A 415 -14.23 -47.84 5.65
CA ALA A 415 -14.58 -48.21 7.02
C ALA A 415 -15.22 -47.03 7.79
N GLU A 416 -14.96 -45.81 7.34
CA GLU A 416 -15.53 -44.58 7.90
C GLU A 416 -15.75 -43.52 6.82
N SER A 417 -16.58 -42.50 7.12
CA SER A 417 -16.72 -41.33 6.23
C SER A 417 -15.45 -40.51 6.26
N GLY A 418 -14.96 -40.04 5.11
CA GLY A 418 -13.69 -39.34 5.08
C GLY A 418 -13.31 -38.83 3.70
N LEU A 419 -12.19 -38.11 3.65
CA LEU A 419 -11.59 -37.51 2.47
C LEU A 419 -10.55 -38.44 1.83
N ILE A 420 -10.83 -38.88 0.61
CA ILE A 420 -9.83 -39.48 -0.25
C ILE A 420 -9.20 -38.36 -1.07
N HIS A 421 -7.89 -38.12 -0.94
CA HIS A 421 -7.23 -37.03 -1.66
C HIS A 421 -5.97 -37.43 -2.38
N TRP A 422 -5.56 -36.60 -3.36
CA TRP A 422 -4.36 -36.84 -4.17
C TRP A 422 -3.77 -35.51 -4.63
N ILE A 423 -2.56 -35.58 -5.22
CA ILE A 423 -1.90 -34.42 -5.81
C ILE A 423 -2.47 -34.16 -7.20
N PRO A 424 -2.96 -32.95 -7.52
CA PRO A 424 -3.35 -32.58 -8.86
C PRO A 424 -2.22 -32.80 -9.86
N SER A 425 -2.56 -33.27 -11.06
CA SER A 425 -1.58 -33.58 -12.10
C SER A 425 -0.69 -32.38 -12.49
N GLU A 426 -1.20 -31.17 -12.35
CA GLU A 426 -0.49 -29.91 -12.60
C GLU A 426 0.61 -29.62 -11.58
N GLU A 427 0.45 -30.06 -10.36
CA GLU A 427 1.45 -29.87 -9.28
C GLU A 427 2.57 -30.92 -9.33
N THR A 428 2.33 -32.07 -9.95
CA THR A 428 3.32 -33.15 -10.00
C THR A 428 4.37 -32.98 -11.08
N GLY A 429 4.21 -32.02 -12.00
CA GLY A 429 5.05 -31.91 -13.19
C GLY A 429 4.93 -33.07 -14.18
N VAL A 430 3.94 -33.94 -13.99
CA VAL A 430 3.67 -35.11 -14.88
C VAL A 430 2.92 -34.61 -16.12
N VAL A 431 3.38 -35.08 -17.29
CA VAL A 431 2.90 -34.61 -18.60
C VAL A 431 1.46 -35.05 -18.94
N ALA A 432 0.86 -35.95 -18.19
CA ALA A 432 -0.47 -36.48 -18.46
C ALA A 432 -1.54 -35.59 -17.79
N LEU A 433 -1.92 -34.53 -18.48
CA LEU A 433 -2.97 -33.63 -18.03
C LEU A 433 -4.34 -34.30 -18.03
N GLU A 434 -5.14 -34.05 -17.01
CA GLU A 434 -6.53 -34.45 -16.97
C GLU A 434 -7.33 -33.84 -18.12
N ALA A 435 -8.21 -34.63 -18.72
CA ALA A 435 -9.03 -34.18 -19.85
C ALA A 435 -10.51 -34.48 -19.60
N ARG A 436 -11.37 -33.62 -20.09
CA ARG A 436 -12.81 -33.85 -20.08
C ARG A 436 -13.19 -35.02 -21.00
N ARG A 437 -14.17 -35.79 -20.56
CA ARG A 437 -14.71 -36.92 -21.31
C ARG A 437 -16.24 -36.89 -21.25
N THR A 438 -16.87 -37.33 -22.32
CA THR A 438 -18.28 -37.76 -22.28
C THR A 438 -18.36 -39.23 -21.91
N TYR A 439 -19.05 -39.56 -20.82
CA TYR A 439 -19.24 -40.91 -20.33
C TYR A 439 -20.74 -41.16 -20.22
N ASN A 440 -21.24 -42.32 -20.69
CA ASN A 440 -22.64 -42.72 -20.64
C ASN A 440 -23.62 -41.60 -21.09
N ASN A 441 -23.34 -40.89 -22.17
CA ASN A 441 -24.10 -39.76 -22.74
C ASN A 441 -24.19 -38.50 -21.84
N SER A 442 -23.35 -38.39 -20.81
CA SER A 442 -23.26 -37.21 -19.98
C SER A 442 -22.65 -36.00 -20.71
N ALA A 443 -22.72 -34.83 -20.10
CA ALA A 443 -21.90 -33.68 -20.49
C ALA A 443 -20.39 -33.99 -20.40
N PRO A 444 -19.51 -33.29 -21.11
CA PRO A 444 -18.08 -33.46 -20.95
C PRO A 444 -17.61 -33.01 -19.57
N LEU A 445 -17.23 -33.98 -18.71
CA LEU A 445 -16.81 -33.79 -17.33
C LEU A 445 -15.38 -34.31 -17.12
N PHE A 446 -14.74 -33.90 -16.03
CA PHE A 446 -13.55 -34.54 -15.50
C PHE A 446 -13.97 -35.77 -14.68
N TYR A 447 -13.52 -36.95 -15.07
CA TYR A 447 -13.91 -38.18 -14.43
C TYR A 447 -12.79 -38.82 -13.64
N TYR A 448 -13.15 -39.30 -12.45
CA TYR A 448 -12.30 -40.04 -11.50
C TYR A 448 -12.90 -41.39 -11.26
N ARG A 449 -12.08 -42.44 -11.46
CA ARG A 449 -12.49 -43.80 -11.28
C ARG A 449 -11.89 -44.36 -9.99
N VAL A 450 -12.74 -44.84 -9.12
CA VAL A 450 -12.41 -45.45 -7.83
C VAL A 450 -12.54 -46.97 -7.94
N THR A 451 -11.52 -47.68 -7.53
CA THR A 451 -11.47 -49.16 -7.48
C THR A 451 -10.84 -49.59 -6.17
N VAL A 452 -10.99 -50.86 -5.81
CA VAL A 452 -10.48 -51.42 -4.54
C VAL A 452 -9.54 -52.59 -4.77
N SER A 453 -8.63 -52.81 -3.82
CA SER A 453 -7.66 -53.90 -3.89
C SER A 453 -8.15 -55.25 -3.33
N GLY A 454 -9.23 -55.20 -2.52
CA GLY A 454 -9.91 -56.37 -1.94
C GLY A 454 -11.43 -56.19 -2.02
N ASN A 455 -12.20 -57.26 -1.98
CA ASN A 455 -13.67 -57.19 -2.00
C ASN A 455 -14.19 -56.57 -0.69
N LEU A 456 -15.07 -55.60 -0.83
CA LEU A 456 -15.75 -54.97 0.34
C LEU A 456 -16.74 -55.97 1.00
N THR A 457 -17.19 -55.60 2.19
CA THR A 457 -18.38 -56.26 2.81
C THR A 457 -19.64 -55.95 2.03
N ASP A 458 -20.69 -56.81 2.20
CA ASP A 458 -21.90 -56.78 1.40
C ASP A 458 -22.85 -55.58 1.67
N ASP A 459 -22.49 -54.68 2.56
CA ASP A 459 -23.40 -53.67 3.07
C ASP A 459 -22.89 -52.23 2.99
N VAL A 460 -21.84 -51.95 2.19
CA VAL A 460 -21.28 -50.59 2.08
C VAL A 460 -22.18 -49.65 1.29
N GLN A 461 -22.58 -48.52 1.91
CA GLN A 461 -23.52 -47.58 1.34
C GLN A 461 -23.02 -46.15 1.48
N ILE A 462 -22.95 -45.42 0.36
CA ILE A 462 -22.56 -43.99 0.29
C ILE A 462 -23.83 -43.17 0.10
N TYR A 463 -24.17 -42.28 1.02
CA TYR A 463 -25.35 -41.44 0.91
C TYR A 463 -25.07 -40.03 0.37
N TYR A 464 -23.81 -39.55 0.45
CA TYR A 464 -23.46 -38.24 -0.05
C TYR A 464 -21.98 -38.21 -0.51
N ALA A 465 -21.68 -37.47 -1.54
CA ALA A 465 -20.33 -37.33 -2.05
C ALA A 465 -20.07 -35.91 -2.56
N GLU A 466 -18.90 -35.39 -2.30
CA GLU A 466 -18.45 -34.07 -2.75
C GLU A 466 -17.02 -34.15 -3.29
N GLY A 467 -16.69 -33.22 -4.18
CA GLY A 467 -15.33 -33.07 -4.69
C GLY A 467 -14.57 -31.92 -4.01
N VAL A 468 -13.27 -32.06 -3.90
CA VAL A 468 -12.36 -30.98 -3.50
C VAL A 468 -11.70 -30.44 -4.75
N PRO A 469 -11.93 -29.19 -5.15
CA PRO A 469 -11.35 -28.62 -6.37
C PRO A 469 -9.81 -28.62 -6.36
N ALA A 470 -9.21 -28.93 -7.52
CA ALA A 470 -7.79 -28.74 -7.74
C ALA A 470 -7.44 -27.26 -7.83
N GLN A 471 -6.27 -26.88 -7.30
CA GLN A 471 -5.77 -25.50 -7.36
C GLN A 471 -4.60 -25.38 -8.34
N PRO A 472 -4.51 -24.21 -9.00
CA PRO A 472 -5.50 -23.14 -9.15
C PRO A 472 -6.71 -23.62 -9.97
N ALA A 473 -7.91 -23.32 -9.51
CA ALA A 473 -9.15 -23.74 -10.18
C ALA A 473 -9.33 -23.14 -11.57
N LYS A 474 -8.69 -22.00 -11.85
CA LYS A 474 -8.79 -21.23 -13.10
C LYS A 474 -7.41 -20.89 -13.65
N ASP A 475 -7.25 -21.00 -14.98
CA ASP A 475 -5.99 -20.59 -15.66
C ASP A 475 -5.69 -19.08 -15.50
N ASP A 476 -6.71 -18.27 -15.20
CA ASP A 476 -6.61 -16.82 -15.01
C ASP A 476 -5.78 -16.41 -13.79
N PHE A 477 -5.57 -17.30 -12.85
CA PHE A 477 -4.84 -17.04 -11.60
C PHE A 477 -3.41 -17.59 -11.59
N LYS A 478 -2.90 -17.98 -12.75
CA LYS A 478 -1.48 -18.31 -12.91
C LYS A 478 -0.64 -17.04 -12.72
N ASP A 479 0.55 -17.20 -12.18
CA ASP A 479 1.51 -16.12 -11.95
C ASP A 479 0.95 -15.00 -11.03
N ILE A 480 0.21 -15.38 -9.99
CA ILE A 480 -0.37 -14.48 -8.98
C ILE A 480 0.68 -13.61 -8.27
N ASP A 481 1.93 -13.98 -8.33
CA ASP A 481 3.08 -13.28 -7.77
C ASP A 481 3.64 -12.15 -8.65
N GLN A 482 3.05 -11.86 -9.82
CA GLN A 482 3.60 -10.91 -10.81
C GLN A 482 2.73 -9.68 -11.05
N TYR A 483 2.16 -9.11 -9.98
CA TYR A 483 1.35 -7.90 -10.06
C TYR A 483 2.10 -6.66 -9.60
N ALA A 484 1.82 -5.51 -10.22
CA ALA A 484 2.51 -4.26 -9.95
C ALA A 484 2.11 -3.61 -8.62
N PHE A 485 0.84 -3.71 -8.25
CA PHE A 485 0.33 -3.16 -7.00
C PHE A 485 -0.99 -3.81 -6.59
N SER A 486 -1.40 -3.52 -5.37
CA SER A 486 -2.63 -4.05 -4.78
C SER A 486 -3.44 -2.96 -4.07
N ILE A 487 -4.73 -3.21 -3.89
CA ILE A 487 -5.64 -2.36 -3.12
C ILE A 487 -6.67 -3.26 -2.43
N GLU A 488 -7.04 -2.92 -1.22
CA GLU A 488 -8.22 -3.46 -0.57
C GLU A 488 -9.45 -2.66 -0.99
N TYR A 489 -10.46 -3.35 -1.52
CA TYR A 489 -11.73 -2.75 -1.90
C TYR A 489 -12.89 -3.68 -1.57
N GLN A 490 -13.86 -3.19 -0.80
CA GLN A 490 -15.04 -3.93 -0.34
C GLN A 490 -14.69 -5.30 0.28
N GLY A 491 -13.71 -5.33 1.19
CA GLY A 491 -13.29 -6.55 1.87
C GLY A 491 -12.61 -7.58 0.98
N ARG A 492 -12.06 -7.18 -0.16
CA ARG A 492 -11.36 -8.04 -1.11
C ARG A 492 -9.99 -7.48 -1.45
N LEU A 493 -9.05 -8.36 -1.67
CA LEU A 493 -7.73 -7.99 -2.21
C LEU A 493 -7.82 -7.92 -3.74
N PHE A 494 -7.53 -6.76 -4.29
CA PHE A 494 -7.38 -6.53 -5.72
C PHE A 494 -5.91 -6.47 -6.10
N LEU A 495 -5.49 -7.20 -7.12
CA LEU A 495 -4.14 -7.18 -7.67
C LEU A 495 -4.18 -6.63 -9.09
N PHE A 496 -3.32 -5.64 -9.38
CA PHE A 496 -3.34 -4.84 -10.60
C PHE A 496 -2.06 -4.94 -11.40
N GLY A 497 -2.17 -4.80 -12.72
CA GLY A 497 -1.02 -4.63 -13.60
C GLY A 497 -0.17 -5.88 -13.71
N HIS A 498 -0.76 -7.01 -14.09
CA HIS A 498 -0.04 -8.26 -14.31
C HIS A 498 1.02 -8.12 -15.40
N LYS A 499 2.20 -8.68 -15.19
CA LYS A 499 3.35 -8.54 -16.10
C LYS A 499 3.08 -8.89 -17.55
N ARG A 500 2.28 -9.93 -17.83
CA ARG A 500 1.95 -10.39 -19.19
C ARG A 500 0.66 -9.78 -19.72
N GLU A 501 -0.27 -9.44 -18.83
CA GLU A 501 -1.58 -8.85 -19.13
C GLU A 501 -1.79 -7.59 -18.30
N PRO A 502 -1.11 -6.48 -18.64
CA PRO A 502 -1.00 -5.32 -17.76
C PRO A 502 -2.32 -4.58 -17.51
N HIS A 503 -3.37 -4.87 -18.25
CA HIS A 503 -4.74 -4.35 -18.10
C HIS A 503 -5.65 -5.29 -17.28
N LYS A 504 -5.11 -6.40 -16.79
CA LYS A 504 -5.81 -7.40 -15.99
C LYS A 504 -5.78 -7.01 -14.51
N VAL A 505 -6.91 -7.24 -13.87
CA VAL A 505 -7.09 -7.14 -12.42
C VAL A 505 -7.72 -8.44 -11.94
N ILE A 506 -7.18 -9.02 -10.90
CA ILE A 506 -7.84 -10.13 -10.20
C ILE A 506 -8.28 -9.66 -8.82
N TYR A 507 -9.33 -10.25 -8.29
CA TYR A 507 -9.79 -9.99 -6.94
C TYR A 507 -10.06 -11.29 -6.19
N SER A 508 -9.76 -11.26 -4.89
CA SER A 508 -9.94 -12.39 -3.98
C SER A 508 -11.40 -12.59 -3.57
N ALA A 509 -11.69 -13.70 -2.93
CA ALA A 509 -12.94 -13.88 -2.20
C ALA A 509 -13.06 -12.87 -1.05
N TYR A 510 -14.31 -12.64 -0.59
CA TYR A 510 -14.62 -11.69 0.49
C TYR A 510 -13.92 -12.09 1.79
N GLU A 511 -13.22 -11.15 2.44
CA GLU A 511 -12.42 -11.33 3.66
C GLU A 511 -11.32 -12.42 3.60
N GLN A 512 -11.01 -12.94 2.40
CA GLN A 512 -10.05 -14.02 2.20
C GLN A 512 -9.00 -13.62 1.14
N PRO A 513 -7.90 -12.97 1.52
CA PRO A 513 -6.93 -12.41 0.57
C PRO A 513 -6.12 -13.48 -0.20
N ASP A 514 -6.09 -14.71 0.26
CA ASP A 514 -5.36 -15.82 -0.36
C ASP A 514 -6.27 -16.73 -1.21
N VAL A 515 -7.57 -16.40 -1.36
CA VAL A 515 -8.54 -17.22 -2.09
C VAL A 515 -8.90 -16.56 -3.41
N PHE A 516 -8.44 -17.14 -4.51
CA PHE A 516 -8.71 -16.70 -5.88
C PHE A 516 -9.39 -17.77 -6.74
N ASN A 517 -9.80 -18.86 -6.15
CA ASN A 517 -10.65 -19.87 -6.76
C ASN A 517 -12.11 -19.69 -6.30
N GLY A 518 -13.00 -20.46 -6.83
CA GLY A 518 -14.42 -20.34 -6.47
C GLY A 518 -15.17 -19.20 -7.18
N ASP A 519 -16.44 -19.05 -6.83
CA ASP A 519 -17.37 -18.14 -7.51
C ASP A 519 -17.31 -16.71 -6.98
N ASP A 520 -16.78 -16.54 -5.77
CA ASP A 520 -16.69 -15.23 -5.09
C ASP A 520 -15.42 -14.42 -5.47
N SER A 521 -14.51 -15.01 -6.19
CA SER A 521 -13.32 -14.39 -6.77
C SER A 521 -13.45 -14.24 -8.27
N GLY A 522 -12.64 -13.37 -8.89
CA GLY A 522 -12.75 -13.21 -10.33
C GLY A 522 -11.71 -12.30 -10.95
N VAL A 523 -11.96 -12.00 -12.23
CA VAL A 523 -11.06 -11.22 -13.09
C VAL A 523 -11.82 -10.09 -13.75
N LEU A 524 -11.20 -8.92 -13.79
CA LEU A 524 -11.66 -7.74 -14.52
C LEU A 524 -10.60 -7.29 -15.50
N TYR A 525 -11.04 -6.81 -16.67
CA TYR A 525 -10.16 -6.20 -17.67
C TYR A 525 -10.57 -4.76 -17.92
N PHE A 526 -9.59 -3.84 -17.98
CA PHE A 526 -9.81 -2.42 -18.19
C PHE A 526 -9.21 -1.96 -19.52
N GLY A 527 -10.05 -1.56 -20.46
CA GLY A 527 -9.68 -0.92 -21.71
C GLY A 527 -8.67 -1.67 -22.59
N THR A 528 -7.70 -0.94 -23.12
CA THR A 528 -6.62 -1.47 -23.95
C THR A 528 -5.57 -2.23 -23.13
N ARG A 529 -4.58 -2.86 -23.79
CA ARG A 529 -3.46 -3.57 -23.13
C ARG A 529 -2.42 -2.65 -22.46
N GLU A 530 -2.67 -1.36 -22.39
CA GLU A 530 -1.85 -0.42 -21.62
C GLU A 530 -1.85 -0.80 -20.13
N SER A 531 -0.71 -0.61 -19.46
CA SER A 531 -0.54 -0.97 -18.06
C SER A 531 -1.42 -0.14 -17.13
N LEU A 532 -1.96 -0.79 -16.12
CA LEU A 532 -2.57 -0.12 -14.97
C LEU A 532 -1.45 0.46 -14.09
N THR A 533 -1.55 1.74 -13.75
CA THR A 533 -0.48 2.47 -13.06
C THR A 533 -0.77 2.72 -11.59
N ALA A 534 -2.01 3.10 -11.27
CA ALA A 534 -2.41 3.34 -9.89
C ALA A 534 -3.91 3.09 -9.68
N ALA A 535 -4.31 2.94 -8.44
CA ALA A 535 -5.70 2.92 -8.03
C ALA A 535 -5.86 3.44 -6.60
N GLY A 536 -7.07 3.87 -6.25
CA GLY A 536 -7.40 4.27 -4.90
C GLY A 536 -8.89 4.33 -4.67
N VAL A 537 -9.28 4.03 -3.44
CA VAL A 537 -10.68 4.04 -3.02
C VAL A 537 -11.07 5.44 -2.57
N ILE A 538 -12.12 5.98 -3.14
CA ILE A 538 -12.73 7.23 -2.69
C ILE A 538 -14.15 6.98 -2.19
N TYR A 539 -14.50 7.65 -1.11
CA TYR A 539 -15.81 7.58 -0.50
C TYR A 539 -16.56 8.88 -0.71
N ASN A 540 -17.70 8.80 -1.38
CA ASN A 540 -18.54 9.95 -1.66
C ASN A 540 -19.95 9.76 -1.13
N VAL A 541 -20.57 10.86 -0.72
CA VAL A 541 -21.95 10.89 -0.26
C VAL A 541 -22.79 11.60 -1.32
N PHE A 542 -23.79 10.90 -1.86
CA PHE A 542 -24.76 11.47 -2.78
C PHE A 542 -26.17 11.30 -2.19
N LEU A 543 -26.86 12.41 -2.02
CA LEU A 543 -28.23 12.44 -1.46
C LEU A 543 -28.41 11.60 -0.16
N SER A 544 -27.50 11.76 0.78
CA SER A 544 -27.44 11.01 2.05
C SER A 544 -27.07 9.52 1.96
N THR A 545 -26.77 9.01 0.80
CA THR A 545 -26.25 7.65 0.61
C THR A 545 -24.75 7.71 0.35
N GLY A 546 -23.97 7.08 1.22
CA GLY A 546 -22.54 6.91 1.02
C GLY A 546 -22.27 5.71 0.12
N PHE A 547 -21.31 5.84 -0.78
CA PHE A 547 -20.84 4.76 -1.61
C PHE A 547 -19.35 4.88 -1.88
N GLU A 548 -18.70 3.75 -1.94
CA GLU A 548 -17.31 3.63 -2.31
C GLU A 548 -17.17 3.48 -3.82
N GLN A 549 -16.11 4.07 -4.35
CA GLN A 549 -15.70 3.93 -5.73
C GLN A 549 -14.21 3.65 -5.78
N LEU A 550 -13.82 2.75 -6.64
CA LEU A 550 -12.42 2.50 -6.93
C LEU A 550 -12.04 3.26 -8.19
N ILE A 551 -11.19 4.26 -8.06
CA ILE A 551 -10.60 4.98 -9.19
C ILE A 551 -9.37 4.20 -9.64
N ILE A 552 -9.28 3.93 -10.94
CA ILE A 552 -8.22 3.12 -11.54
C ILE A 552 -7.64 3.91 -12.70
N THR A 553 -6.33 4.02 -12.76
CA THR A 553 -5.63 4.76 -13.79
C THR A 553 -4.70 3.89 -14.62
N LYS A 554 -4.50 4.30 -15.84
CA LYS A 554 -3.42 3.93 -16.73
C LYS A 554 -2.56 5.17 -16.99
N ALA A 555 -1.53 5.09 -17.78
CA ALA A 555 -0.76 6.27 -18.14
C ALA A 555 -1.61 7.30 -18.90
N SER A 556 -2.56 6.85 -19.74
CA SER A 556 -3.38 7.74 -20.57
C SER A 556 -4.88 7.79 -20.23
N GLU A 557 -5.39 6.83 -19.45
CA GLU A 557 -6.82 6.67 -19.23
C GLU A 557 -7.17 6.60 -17.74
N THR A 558 -8.38 7.06 -17.39
CA THR A 558 -8.93 6.94 -16.04
C THR A 558 -10.27 6.22 -16.07
N TYR A 559 -10.44 5.29 -15.15
CA TYR A 559 -11.66 4.49 -14.96
C TYR A 559 -12.17 4.61 -13.54
N ARG A 560 -13.44 4.32 -13.34
CA ARG A 560 -14.01 4.02 -12.04
C ARG A 560 -14.72 2.68 -12.05
N LEU A 561 -14.64 1.99 -10.93
CA LEU A 561 -15.41 0.79 -10.60
C LEU A 561 -16.32 1.13 -9.43
N TYR A 562 -17.60 0.86 -9.55
CA TYR A 562 -18.59 1.10 -8.50
C TYR A 562 -19.65 0.01 -8.51
N GLY A 563 -20.40 -0.10 -7.43
CA GLY A 563 -21.38 -1.16 -7.20
C GLY A 563 -21.22 -1.76 -5.81
N SER A 564 -22.11 -2.68 -5.44
CA SER A 564 -22.13 -3.27 -4.10
C SER A 564 -21.47 -4.66 -3.99
N GLY A 565 -20.89 -5.15 -5.08
CA GLY A 565 -20.25 -6.45 -5.12
C GLY A 565 -20.02 -6.93 -6.55
N PRO A 566 -19.35 -8.07 -6.76
CA PRO A 566 -18.94 -8.58 -8.07
C PRO A 566 -20.08 -8.69 -9.09
N GLU A 567 -21.27 -9.06 -8.65
CA GLU A 567 -22.44 -9.20 -9.51
C GLU A 567 -23.01 -7.86 -10.00
N ASN A 568 -22.74 -6.77 -9.28
CA ASN A 568 -23.29 -5.43 -9.54
C ASN A 568 -22.21 -4.39 -9.88
N TRP A 569 -20.96 -4.80 -10.02
CA TRP A 569 -19.91 -3.86 -10.38
C TRP A 569 -20.04 -3.37 -11.80
N GLU A 570 -20.00 -2.06 -11.94
CA GLU A 570 -19.98 -1.38 -13.22
C GLU A 570 -18.64 -0.68 -13.44
N LYS A 571 -18.06 -0.88 -14.62
CA LYS A 571 -16.83 -0.24 -15.07
C LYS A 571 -17.17 0.95 -15.96
N GLN A 572 -16.71 2.13 -15.61
CA GLN A 572 -16.92 3.33 -16.42
C GLN A 572 -15.59 4.02 -16.72
N LYS A 573 -15.32 4.32 -17.98
CA LYS A 573 -14.22 5.20 -18.39
C LYS A 573 -14.60 6.64 -18.08
N MET A 574 -13.78 7.33 -17.31
CA MET A 574 -13.96 8.73 -16.93
C MET A 574 -13.22 9.68 -17.89
N SER A 575 -11.99 9.32 -18.24
CA SER A 575 -11.17 10.07 -19.22
C SER A 575 -10.47 9.12 -20.16
N ALA A 576 -10.33 9.55 -21.41
CA ALA A 576 -9.63 8.81 -22.46
C ALA A 576 -8.22 9.38 -22.75
N ASN A 577 -7.88 10.53 -22.15
CA ASN A 577 -6.64 11.25 -22.42
C ASN A 577 -5.92 11.74 -21.16
N VAL A 578 -6.48 11.48 -19.98
CA VAL A 578 -5.88 11.82 -18.70
C VAL A 578 -5.77 10.56 -17.86
N GLY A 579 -4.55 10.19 -17.56
CA GLY A 579 -4.20 9.08 -16.70
C GLY A 579 -3.13 9.46 -15.70
N CYS A 580 -2.52 8.51 -15.04
CA CYS A 580 -1.46 8.68 -14.05
C CYS A 580 -0.15 8.14 -14.64
N VAL A 581 0.80 9.01 -14.95
CA VAL A 581 2.10 8.60 -15.48
C VAL A 581 3.08 8.24 -14.36
N ALA A 582 2.89 8.82 -13.19
CA ALA A 582 3.71 8.63 -12.00
C ALA A 582 2.92 7.83 -10.94
N PRO A 583 3.10 6.53 -10.87
CA PRO A 583 2.28 5.66 -10.03
C PRO A 583 2.27 6.00 -8.52
N LEU A 584 3.38 6.50 -7.99
CA LEU A 584 3.50 6.91 -6.58
C LEU A 584 2.95 8.33 -6.32
N SER A 585 2.59 9.06 -7.36
CA SER A 585 1.93 10.36 -7.22
C SER A 585 0.44 10.27 -6.90
N PHE A 586 -0.14 9.07 -6.94
CA PHE A 586 -1.55 8.88 -6.67
C PHE A 586 -1.83 8.95 -5.16
N ALA A 587 -2.52 10.01 -4.74
CA ALA A 587 -2.88 10.23 -3.35
C ALA A 587 -4.39 10.40 -3.18
N VAL A 588 -4.96 9.72 -2.19
CA VAL A 588 -6.35 9.92 -1.77
C VAL A 588 -6.40 10.94 -0.64
N CYS A 589 -7.21 11.96 -0.82
CA CYS A 589 -7.28 13.12 0.05
C CYS A 589 -8.70 13.31 0.61
N GLU A 590 -8.80 13.85 1.81
CA GLU A 590 -10.06 14.22 2.42
C GLU A 590 -10.24 15.73 2.39
N VAL A 591 -11.30 16.21 1.73
CA VAL A 591 -11.62 17.63 1.64
C VAL A 591 -12.88 17.94 2.44
N ALA A 592 -12.78 18.88 3.36
CA ALA A 592 -13.93 19.40 4.07
C ALA A 592 -14.64 20.49 3.21
N ASP A 593 -15.80 20.18 2.66
CA ASP A 593 -16.66 21.18 2.06
C ASP A 593 -17.38 21.97 3.15
N VAL A 594 -16.84 23.14 3.46
CA VAL A 594 -17.34 24.02 4.53
C VAL A 594 -18.77 24.52 4.25
N LEU A 595 -19.16 24.59 2.98
CA LEU A 595 -20.48 25.09 2.58
C LEU A 595 -21.57 24.04 2.73
N GLN A 596 -21.22 22.77 2.53
CA GLN A 596 -22.18 21.65 2.60
C GLN A 596 -22.06 20.83 3.89
N ASN A 597 -21.05 21.12 4.72
CA ASN A 597 -20.73 20.37 5.93
C ASN A 597 -20.54 18.86 5.69
N VAL A 598 -19.97 18.53 4.54
CA VAL A 598 -19.70 17.17 4.08
C VAL A 598 -18.22 17.03 3.84
N LYS A 599 -17.65 15.95 4.30
CA LYS A 599 -16.31 15.53 3.91
C LYS A 599 -16.40 14.75 2.60
N ARG A 600 -15.54 15.05 1.66
CA ARG A 600 -15.41 14.35 0.37
C ARG A 600 -14.02 13.80 0.25
N ASN A 601 -13.91 12.59 -0.26
CA ASN A 601 -12.63 12.07 -0.69
C ASN A 601 -12.44 12.43 -2.16
N ILE A 602 -11.23 12.84 -2.49
CA ILE A 602 -10.78 13.09 -3.84
C ILE A 602 -9.47 12.34 -4.07
N ALA A 603 -9.17 12.03 -5.30
CA ALA A 603 -7.87 11.52 -5.68
C ALA A 603 -7.09 12.58 -6.45
N THR A 604 -5.79 12.66 -6.22
CA THR A 604 -4.87 13.54 -6.96
C THR A 604 -3.72 12.71 -7.51
N TRP A 605 -3.22 13.07 -8.68
CA TRP A 605 -2.06 12.40 -9.27
C TRP A 605 -1.39 13.27 -10.33
N GLN A 606 -0.22 12.88 -10.76
CA GLN A 606 0.47 13.47 -11.89
C GLN A 606 0.07 12.77 -13.19
N ALA A 607 -0.53 13.53 -14.09
CA ALA A 607 -0.76 13.16 -15.48
C ALA A 607 0.42 13.63 -16.35
N SER A 608 0.44 13.23 -17.61
CA SER A 608 1.51 13.60 -18.57
C SER A 608 1.67 15.13 -18.76
N HIS A 609 0.61 15.89 -18.57
CA HIS A 609 0.58 17.35 -18.78
C HIS A 609 0.62 18.15 -17.47
N GLY A 610 0.52 17.51 -16.31
CA GLY A 610 0.53 18.21 -15.03
C GLY A 610 -0.22 17.45 -13.93
N PHE A 611 -0.35 18.08 -12.77
CA PHE A 611 -1.14 17.52 -11.67
C PHE A 611 -2.64 17.70 -11.91
N VAL A 612 -3.38 16.65 -11.58
CA VAL A 612 -4.84 16.59 -11.72
C VAL A 612 -5.52 16.15 -10.43
N MET A 613 -6.80 16.46 -10.33
CA MET A 613 -7.66 16.09 -9.21
C MET A 613 -8.93 15.43 -9.74
N CYS A 614 -9.38 14.37 -9.08
CA CYS A 614 -10.60 13.63 -9.39
C CYS A 614 -11.52 13.56 -8.19
N ASP A 615 -12.77 13.97 -8.36
CA ASP A 615 -13.82 13.90 -7.34
C ASP A 615 -14.70 12.64 -7.46
N GLY A 616 -14.32 11.70 -8.34
CA GLY A 616 -15.10 10.50 -8.67
C GLY A 616 -16.13 10.70 -9.77
N ALA A 617 -16.33 11.92 -10.25
CA ALA A 617 -17.20 12.24 -11.38
C ALA A 617 -16.43 12.88 -12.53
N THR A 618 -15.48 13.75 -12.22
CA THR A 618 -14.69 14.53 -13.20
C THR A 618 -13.22 14.53 -12.82
N VAL A 619 -12.36 14.71 -13.83
CA VAL A 619 -10.93 14.95 -13.66
C VAL A 619 -10.67 16.41 -14.03
N GLN A 620 -9.95 17.15 -13.19
CA GLN A 620 -9.67 18.59 -13.32
C GLN A 620 -8.19 18.85 -13.15
N ASP A 621 -7.66 19.79 -13.93
CA ASP A 621 -6.28 20.24 -13.82
C ASP A 621 -6.11 21.15 -12.60
N ILE A 622 -4.97 21.03 -11.92
CA ILE A 622 -4.62 21.84 -10.74
C ILE A 622 -3.19 22.41 -10.84
N TYR A 623 -2.53 22.31 -11.97
CA TYR A 623 -1.13 22.67 -12.15
C TYR A 623 -0.89 24.04 -12.81
N ASP A 624 -1.92 24.77 -13.21
CA ASP A 624 -1.80 26.02 -13.97
C ASP A 624 -0.81 27.01 -13.33
N ASP A 625 -0.86 27.14 -12.01
CA ASP A 625 0.04 28.07 -11.30
C ASP A 625 1.52 27.66 -11.37
N ILE A 626 1.81 26.37 -11.59
CA ILE A 626 3.16 25.76 -11.64
C ILE A 626 3.48 25.16 -13.01
N ALA A 627 2.86 25.68 -14.07
CA ALA A 627 3.03 25.16 -15.43
C ALA A 627 4.49 25.13 -15.91
N CYS A 628 5.38 25.94 -15.31
CA CYS A 628 6.81 25.91 -15.61
C CYS A 628 7.47 24.54 -15.43
N TYR A 629 6.95 23.71 -14.52
CA TYR A 629 7.50 22.37 -14.34
C TYR A 629 7.03 21.37 -15.42
N PHE A 630 6.12 21.79 -16.30
CA PHE A 630 5.55 20.96 -17.37
C PHE A 630 5.74 21.57 -18.77
N ASP A 631 6.38 22.74 -18.87
CA ASP A 631 6.66 23.42 -20.13
C ASP A 631 8.05 22.99 -20.66
N ASP A 632 8.06 22.47 -21.88
CA ASP A 632 9.28 22.03 -22.56
C ASP A 632 10.33 23.14 -22.75
N ALA A 633 9.91 24.38 -22.70
CA ALA A 633 10.78 25.55 -22.87
C ALA A 633 11.36 26.09 -21.56
N ASP A 634 10.95 25.57 -20.39
CA ASP A 634 11.40 26.06 -19.09
C ASP A 634 12.48 25.14 -18.50
N ASP A 635 13.58 25.75 -18.05
CA ASP A 635 14.71 25.03 -17.43
C ASP A 635 14.34 24.29 -16.12
N ARG A 636 13.20 24.63 -15.53
CA ARG A 636 12.65 23.98 -14.32
C ARG A 636 11.79 22.77 -14.63
N LYS A 637 11.63 22.41 -15.89
CA LYS A 637 10.80 21.25 -16.29
C LYS A 637 11.19 19.99 -15.52
N ILE A 638 10.19 19.19 -15.22
CA ILE A 638 10.40 17.83 -14.67
C ILE A 638 11.21 17.02 -15.68
N ASN A 639 12.22 16.31 -15.20
CA ASN A 639 12.97 15.38 -16.01
C ASN A 639 12.05 14.30 -16.55
N PRO A 640 11.85 14.18 -17.88
CA PRO A 640 10.94 13.19 -18.46
C PRO A 640 11.33 11.73 -18.18
N ASP A 641 12.62 11.46 -17.94
CA ASP A 641 13.10 10.12 -17.63
C ASP A 641 12.80 9.71 -16.18
N GLU A 642 12.52 10.68 -15.31
CA GLU A 642 12.22 10.49 -13.88
C GLU A 642 10.78 10.89 -13.52
N ILE A 643 9.92 11.10 -14.52
CA ILE A 643 8.54 11.54 -14.30
C ILE A 643 7.72 10.50 -13.53
N ASP A 644 7.99 9.22 -13.75
CA ASP A 644 7.32 8.09 -13.13
C ASP A 644 7.74 7.90 -11.65
N ASP A 645 8.87 8.47 -11.24
CA ASP A 645 9.34 8.46 -9.85
C ASP A 645 8.66 9.53 -8.98
N THR A 646 7.88 10.46 -9.55
CA THR A 646 7.13 11.46 -8.76
C THR A 646 6.31 10.80 -7.66
N VAL A 647 6.49 11.27 -6.43
CA VAL A 647 5.79 10.79 -5.23
C VAL A 647 4.86 11.86 -4.70
N SER A 648 3.65 11.48 -4.29
CA SER A 648 2.75 12.38 -3.58
C SER A 648 2.07 11.72 -2.41
N TRP A 649 1.78 12.50 -1.38
CA TRP A 649 0.99 12.05 -0.24
C TRP A 649 0.11 13.19 0.30
N TYR A 650 -0.94 12.81 0.99
CA TYR A 650 -1.84 13.73 1.64
C TYR A 650 -1.43 13.95 3.10
N ASP A 651 -1.42 15.21 3.54
CA ASP A 651 -1.23 15.59 4.94
C ASP A 651 -2.56 16.12 5.49
N PRO A 652 -3.24 15.38 6.36
CA PRO A 652 -4.56 15.74 6.88
C PRO A 652 -4.53 16.91 7.86
N ASP A 653 -3.43 17.13 8.58
CA ASP A 653 -3.31 18.22 9.57
C ASP A 653 -3.36 19.59 8.90
N ILE A 654 -2.78 19.70 7.73
CA ILE A 654 -2.73 20.95 6.96
C ILE A 654 -3.68 20.93 5.75
N GLN A 655 -4.35 19.80 5.47
CA GLN A 655 -5.23 19.59 4.33
C GLN A 655 -4.55 19.93 2.99
N SER A 656 -3.36 19.45 2.81
CA SER A 656 -2.54 19.69 1.62
C SER A 656 -2.02 18.38 1.04
N VAL A 657 -1.80 18.38 -0.27
CA VAL A 657 -1.08 17.33 -0.98
C VAL A 657 0.34 17.80 -1.15
N LYS A 658 1.29 16.97 -0.76
CA LYS A 658 2.72 17.20 -1.02
C LYS A 658 3.14 16.36 -2.21
N ALA A 659 3.99 16.92 -3.04
CA ALA A 659 4.53 16.28 -4.22
C ALA A 659 6.05 16.47 -4.27
N LEU A 660 6.77 15.41 -4.54
CA LEU A 660 8.20 15.39 -4.78
C LEU A 660 8.44 15.15 -6.26
N ILE A 661 9.17 16.03 -6.88
CA ILE A 661 9.48 15.96 -8.30
C ILE A 661 10.98 16.07 -8.53
N THR A 662 11.45 15.49 -9.61
CA THR A 662 12.80 15.64 -10.12
C THR A 662 12.77 16.68 -11.24
N SER A 663 13.30 17.87 -10.96
CA SER A 663 13.36 19.01 -11.87
C SER A 663 14.81 19.29 -12.22
N GLY A 664 15.12 19.59 -13.48
CA GLY A 664 16.47 19.96 -13.88
C GLY A 664 16.65 20.01 -15.39
N SER A 665 17.76 20.61 -15.81
CA SER A 665 18.08 20.77 -17.21
C SER A 665 18.23 19.42 -17.89
N TYR A 666 17.43 19.26 -18.90
CA TYR A 666 17.51 18.16 -19.84
C TYR A 666 18.69 18.40 -20.76
N ALA A 667 19.65 17.49 -20.78
CA ALA A 667 20.59 17.45 -21.90
C ALA A 667 19.82 16.94 -23.12
N TYR A 668 19.26 17.87 -23.88
CA TYR A 668 18.60 17.53 -25.15
C TYR A 668 19.68 17.10 -26.14
N ASP A 669 19.92 15.81 -26.23
CA ASP A 669 20.76 15.20 -27.24
C ASP A 669 19.94 15.06 -28.54
N ASP A 670 19.39 16.20 -29.02
CA ASP A 670 18.65 16.26 -30.27
C ASP A 670 19.48 16.89 -31.38
N TRP A 671 20.50 16.21 -31.76
CA TRP A 671 21.04 16.27 -33.12
C TRP A 671 21.83 14.99 -33.38
N GLY A 672 21.12 13.96 -33.79
CA GLY A 672 21.70 12.85 -34.54
C GLY A 672 22.31 13.37 -35.85
N GLY A 673 23.33 14.18 -35.73
CA GLY A 673 24.22 14.61 -36.78
C GLY A 673 25.56 13.99 -36.52
N GLU A 674 25.94 13.01 -37.29
CA GLU A 674 27.31 12.51 -37.45
C GLU A 674 28.23 13.65 -37.88
N ASP A 675 28.55 14.59 -36.97
CA ASP A 675 29.62 15.56 -37.21
C ASP A 675 30.73 15.38 -36.17
N GLU A 676 31.64 14.52 -36.50
CA GLU A 676 32.94 14.25 -35.84
C GLU A 676 33.85 15.50 -35.72
N TRP A 677 33.33 16.68 -35.38
CA TRP A 677 34.09 17.92 -35.35
C TRP A 677 34.14 18.65 -34.02
N PHE A 678 33.72 18.05 -32.92
CA PHE A 678 34.03 18.61 -31.60
C PHE A 678 35.09 17.79 -30.88
N ASP A 679 36.30 18.33 -30.91
CA ASP A 679 37.42 17.89 -30.08
C ASP A 679 37.06 18.03 -28.59
N ASP A 680 37.00 16.91 -27.92
CA ASP A 680 36.66 16.74 -26.48
C ASP A 680 37.61 17.48 -25.53
N SER A 681 38.51 18.32 -26.06
CA SER A 681 39.54 19.03 -25.30
C SER A 681 39.27 20.52 -25.03
N LEU A 682 38.09 21.05 -25.45
CA LEU A 682 37.75 22.46 -25.20
C LEU A 682 36.56 22.61 -24.25
N ASN A 683 36.74 22.15 -23.03
CA ASN A 683 35.88 22.54 -21.88
C ASN A 683 36.10 24.01 -21.48
N ASP A 684 36.09 24.96 -22.44
CA ASP A 684 36.38 26.35 -22.16
C ASP A 684 35.17 27.27 -22.07
N TRP A 685 33.97 26.73 -21.94
CA TRP A 685 32.76 27.56 -21.77
C TRP A 685 32.10 27.44 -20.41
N GLY A 686 32.75 26.87 -19.40
CA GLY A 686 32.28 27.00 -18.00
C GLY A 686 30.83 26.60 -17.71
N ILE A 687 30.17 25.88 -18.62
CA ILE A 687 28.90 25.24 -18.38
C ILE A 687 29.27 23.87 -17.83
N ALA A 688 29.23 23.75 -16.51
CA ALA A 688 29.19 22.44 -15.91
C ALA A 688 27.95 21.77 -16.50
N TRP A 689 28.13 20.71 -17.26
CA TRP A 689 27.08 19.78 -17.59
C TRP A 689 26.58 19.23 -16.26
N ASP A 690 25.45 19.76 -15.77
CA ASP A 690 24.86 19.26 -14.57
C ASP A 690 24.42 17.83 -14.88
N GLU A 691 24.94 16.89 -14.14
CA GLU A 691 24.53 15.48 -14.25
C GLU A 691 23.00 15.47 -14.16
N SER A 692 22.34 14.77 -15.08
CA SER A 692 20.89 14.67 -15.08
C SER A 692 20.40 14.30 -13.68
N GLN A 693 19.56 15.15 -13.09
CA GLN A 693 19.01 14.89 -11.76
C GLN A 693 18.22 13.59 -11.81
N THR A 694 18.63 12.63 -11.02
CA THR A 694 17.99 11.31 -10.89
C THR A 694 17.30 11.12 -9.54
N THR A 695 17.34 12.13 -8.69
CA THR A 695 16.71 12.13 -7.37
C THR A 695 15.81 13.34 -7.22
N HIS A 696 14.77 13.23 -6.41
CA HIS A 696 13.89 14.35 -6.11
C HIS A 696 14.69 15.55 -5.57
N ASN A 697 14.42 16.71 -6.13
CA ASN A 697 15.09 17.96 -5.74
C ASN A 697 14.13 19.12 -5.49
N VAL A 698 12.85 18.92 -5.72
CA VAL A 698 11.79 19.92 -5.47
C VAL A 698 10.65 19.30 -4.69
N GLU A 699 10.28 19.94 -3.57
CA GLU A 699 9.08 19.61 -2.81
C GLU A 699 8.03 20.70 -3.03
N LEU A 700 6.86 20.31 -3.53
CA LEU A 700 5.71 21.16 -3.77
C LEU A 700 4.58 20.82 -2.78
N GLU A 701 3.81 21.81 -2.38
CA GLU A 701 2.64 21.63 -1.53
C GLU A 701 1.42 22.30 -2.18
N TYR A 702 0.36 21.52 -2.42
CA TYR A 702 -0.93 22.02 -2.89
C TYR A 702 -1.95 22.07 -1.77
N SER A 703 -2.38 23.27 -1.40
CA SER A 703 -3.44 23.43 -0.40
C SER A 703 -4.81 23.18 -1.01
N LEU A 704 -5.47 22.10 -0.57
CA LEU A 704 -6.84 21.76 -1.03
C LEU A 704 -7.86 22.80 -0.60
N LYS A 705 -7.60 23.48 0.51
CA LYS A 705 -8.48 24.53 1.06
C LYS A 705 -8.40 25.83 0.29
N TYR A 706 -7.21 26.23 -0.12
CA TYR A 706 -6.98 27.52 -0.77
C TYR A 706 -6.72 27.40 -2.27
N GLN A 707 -6.59 26.17 -2.77
CA GLN A 707 -6.34 25.84 -4.18
C GLN A 707 -5.12 26.59 -4.73
N GLN A 708 -4.01 26.49 -4.04
CA GLN A 708 -2.77 27.16 -4.43
C GLN A 708 -1.55 26.30 -4.08
N TRP A 709 -0.52 26.45 -4.89
CA TRP A 709 0.77 25.81 -4.71
C TRP A 709 1.73 26.66 -3.88
N THR A 710 2.64 26.00 -3.18
CA THR A 710 3.80 26.59 -2.53
C THR A 710 5.01 25.65 -2.65
N LYS A 711 6.22 26.24 -2.58
CA LYS A 711 7.46 25.47 -2.61
C LYS A 711 7.99 25.30 -1.18
N LEU A 712 8.49 24.12 -0.90
CA LEU A 712 9.17 23.81 0.35
C LEU A 712 10.64 23.54 0.09
N GLN A 713 11.52 24.07 0.93
CA GLN A 713 12.94 23.80 0.96
C GLN A 713 13.31 23.39 2.37
N ARG A 714 13.75 22.16 2.54
CA ARG A 714 14.15 21.62 3.85
C ARG A 714 15.66 21.61 3.99
N ALA A 715 16.11 21.56 5.24
CA ALA A 715 17.51 21.45 5.57
C ALA A 715 17.70 20.51 6.78
N ASP A 716 18.89 19.97 6.93
CA ASP A 716 19.35 19.29 8.14
C ASP A 716 20.74 19.80 8.55
N ALA A 717 21.43 19.09 9.42
CA ALA A 717 22.75 19.48 9.88
C ALA A 717 23.82 19.50 8.77
N ASP A 718 23.60 18.75 7.70
CA ASP A 718 24.53 18.59 6.59
C ASP A 718 24.22 19.53 5.40
N GLY A 719 23.09 20.23 5.43
CA GLY A 719 22.69 21.20 4.41
C GLY A 719 21.24 21.05 3.95
N ASP A 720 20.96 21.46 2.72
CA ASP A 720 19.63 21.31 2.10
C ASP A 720 19.35 19.84 1.82
N ILE A 721 18.13 19.40 2.16
CA ILE A 721 17.67 18.05 1.90
C ILE A 721 16.36 18.07 1.10
N THR A 722 16.15 17.03 0.30
CA THR A 722 14.86 16.75 -0.32
C THR A 722 14.40 15.37 0.11
N LEU A 723 13.12 15.28 0.43
CA LEU A 723 12.50 13.99 0.74
C LEU A 723 12.42 13.12 -0.52
N GLN A 724 12.46 11.80 -0.34
CA GLN A 724 12.30 10.82 -1.42
C GLN A 724 10.96 10.09 -1.33
N CYS A 725 10.34 10.08 -0.17
CA CYS A 725 8.98 9.59 0.02
C CYS A 725 8.32 10.25 1.22
N GLY A 726 6.98 10.11 1.29
CA GLY A 726 6.19 10.51 2.44
C GLY A 726 5.03 9.55 2.67
N PHE A 727 4.67 9.34 3.93
CA PHE A 727 3.58 8.46 4.32
C PHE A 727 2.98 8.87 5.66
N GLN A 728 1.82 8.31 5.97
CA GLN A 728 1.12 8.58 7.22
C GLN A 728 1.30 7.44 8.22
N THR A 729 1.35 7.79 9.50
CA THR A 729 1.28 6.85 10.62
C THR A 729 0.18 7.30 11.58
N ARG A 730 -0.33 6.38 12.39
CA ARG A 730 -1.39 6.65 13.35
C ARG A 730 -1.01 6.10 14.72
N ASP A 731 -1.21 6.88 15.77
CA ASP A 731 -1.04 6.38 17.14
C ASP A 731 -2.28 5.61 17.62
N THR A 732 -2.18 5.07 18.83
CA THR A 732 -3.26 4.33 19.49
C THR A 732 -4.50 5.18 19.81
N ASP A 733 -4.33 6.51 19.88
CA ASP A 733 -5.42 7.47 20.07
C ASP A 733 -6.08 7.88 18.74
N GLY A 734 -5.58 7.37 17.61
CA GLY A 734 -6.07 7.65 16.28
C GLY A 734 -5.56 8.94 15.66
N ARG A 735 -4.56 9.61 16.28
CA ARG A 735 -3.94 10.80 15.70
C ARG A 735 -3.02 10.40 14.56
N ILE A 736 -3.10 11.15 13.48
CA ILE A 736 -2.29 10.92 12.30
C ILE A 736 -1.04 11.78 12.37
N TYR A 737 0.09 11.21 11.98
CA TYR A 737 1.37 11.87 11.86
C TYR A 737 1.92 11.62 10.47
N THR A 738 2.51 12.64 9.87
CA THR A 738 3.16 12.53 8.57
C THR A 738 4.65 12.33 8.76
N TYR A 739 5.19 11.32 8.07
CA TYR A 739 6.61 11.02 8.01
C TYR A 739 7.12 11.19 6.58
N GLY A 740 8.38 11.55 6.46
CA GLY A 740 9.09 11.59 5.19
C GLY A 740 10.48 11.00 5.37
N ALA A 741 11.08 10.54 4.31
CA ALA A 741 12.44 10.03 4.32
C ALA A 741 13.27 10.69 3.23
N ALA A 742 14.53 11.00 3.54
CA ALA A 742 15.49 11.57 2.61
C ALA A 742 16.47 10.50 2.09
N ASP A 743 17.25 10.86 1.10
CA ASP A 743 18.27 10.01 0.48
C ASP A 743 19.46 9.65 1.40
N ASN A 744 19.62 10.41 2.49
CA ASN A 744 20.63 10.15 3.50
C ASN A 744 20.28 8.99 4.46
N GLY A 745 19.14 8.31 4.26
CA GLY A 745 18.66 7.22 5.12
C GLY A 745 18.03 7.66 6.42
N ASN A 746 17.81 8.95 6.59
CA ASN A 746 17.09 9.50 7.72
C ASN A 746 15.59 9.56 7.42
N MET A 747 14.80 9.25 8.45
CA MET A 747 13.36 9.42 8.44
C MET A 747 12.97 10.55 9.38
N TYR A 748 12.11 11.42 8.93
CA TYR A 748 11.70 12.62 9.65
C TYR A 748 10.20 12.59 9.95
N ARG A 749 9.85 13.00 11.15
CA ARG A 749 8.48 13.41 11.48
C ARG A 749 8.29 14.83 10.94
N LEU A 750 7.35 14.99 10.02
CA LEU A 750 7.05 16.26 9.37
C LEU A 750 6.06 17.09 10.19
N GLU A 751 5.93 18.37 9.87
CA GLU A 751 5.02 19.34 10.54
C GLU A 751 5.20 19.36 12.06
N TYR A 752 6.44 19.24 12.51
CA TYR A 752 6.76 19.18 13.94
C TYR A 752 7.95 20.07 14.32
N GLY A 753 7.76 20.84 15.39
CA GLY A 753 8.82 21.71 15.91
C GLY A 753 8.98 23.03 15.17
N ARG A 754 10.03 23.74 15.51
CA ARG A 754 10.34 25.13 15.08
C ARG A 754 11.51 25.19 14.11
N THR A 755 12.17 24.08 13.88
CA THR A 755 13.42 23.96 13.12
C THR A 755 13.34 22.76 12.19
N PHE A 756 14.17 22.77 11.16
CA PHE A 756 14.44 21.60 10.34
C PHE A 756 15.62 20.84 10.98
N ASP A 757 15.29 19.91 11.89
CA ASP A 757 16.25 19.12 12.67
C ASP A 757 17.37 19.94 13.31
N GLY A 758 16.99 21.05 13.94
CA GLY A 758 17.92 22.00 14.57
C GLY A 758 18.37 23.17 13.69
N GLN A 759 18.14 23.11 12.38
CA GLN A 759 18.45 24.21 11.45
C GLN A 759 17.29 25.21 11.37
N GLY A 760 17.61 26.48 11.22
CA GLY A 760 16.62 27.53 11.06
C GLY A 760 15.83 27.37 9.77
N ILE A 761 14.54 27.67 9.80
CA ILE A 761 13.67 27.63 8.61
C ILE A 761 13.80 28.94 7.85
N GLU A 762 14.37 28.91 6.66
CA GLU A 762 14.38 30.03 5.75
C GLU A 762 13.00 30.21 5.11
N GLN A 763 12.45 31.39 5.15
CA GLN A 763 11.17 31.76 4.59
C GLN A 763 11.34 32.92 3.63
N VAL A 764 10.72 32.78 2.45
CA VAL A 764 10.84 33.77 1.36
C VAL A 764 9.46 34.04 0.79
N VAL A 765 9.17 35.31 0.56
CA VAL A 765 8.08 35.72 -0.32
C VAL A 765 8.50 36.91 -1.16
N TRP A 766 8.29 36.81 -2.46
CA TRP A 766 8.61 37.85 -3.42
C TRP A 766 7.35 38.22 -4.22
N THR A 767 6.93 39.50 -4.07
CA THR A 767 5.72 40.01 -4.73
C THR A 767 5.88 40.07 -6.23
N LYS A 768 4.78 40.14 -6.96
CA LYS A 768 4.74 40.52 -8.38
C LYS A 768 5.41 41.89 -8.60
N ASP A 769 5.72 42.24 -9.83
CA ASP A 769 6.08 43.56 -10.23
C ASP A 769 4.86 44.50 -10.17
N LEU A 770 4.91 45.47 -9.25
CA LEU A 770 3.86 46.44 -9.02
C LEU A 770 4.02 47.60 -9.93
N LEU A 771 3.03 47.85 -10.78
CA LEU A 771 2.89 49.09 -11.50
C LEU A 771 2.15 50.07 -10.59
N LEU A 772 2.86 51.00 -9.98
CA LEU A 772 2.28 51.94 -9.03
C LEU A 772 1.56 53.08 -9.69
N ASP A 773 1.39 53.04 -10.99
CA ASP A 773 0.60 53.99 -11.74
C ASP A 773 -0.89 53.67 -11.67
N PRO A 774 -1.76 54.63 -11.32
CA PRO A 774 -3.20 54.44 -11.24
C PRO A 774 -3.85 53.92 -12.52
N GLU A 775 -3.23 54.20 -13.67
CA GLU A 775 -3.72 53.79 -14.99
C GLU A 775 -3.11 52.46 -15.47
N ASN A 776 -2.18 51.87 -14.69
CA ASN A 776 -1.38 50.71 -15.05
C ASN A 776 -0.71 50.84 -16.46
N SER A 777 -0.29 52.05 -16.78
CA SER A 777 0.05 52.38 -18.16
C SER A 777 1.51 52.07 -18.51
N MET A 778 2.36 51.66 -17.57
CA MET A 778 3.81 51.58 -17.74
C MET A 778 4.51 52.82 -18.30
N LEU A 779 3.79 53.95 -18.34
CA LEU A 779 4.30 55.19 -18.91
C LEU A 779 4.79 56.18 -17.86
N ASN A 780 4.50 55.94 -16.59
CA ASN A 780 4.83 56.84 -15.51
C ASN A 780 5.91 56.26 -14.62
N LEU A 781 6.97 57.04 -14.40
CA LEU A 781 7.93 56.70 -13.37
C LEU A 781 7.35 56.99 -12.00
N THR A 782 7.49 56.04 -11.08
CA THR A 782 6.96 56.18 -9.73
C THR A 782 8.06 56.06 -8.69
N GLN A 783 7.87 56.69 -7.55
CA GLN A 783 8.80 56.68 -6.46
C GLN A 783 8.11 56.28 -5.15
N LEU A 784 8.47 55.15 -4.55
CA LEU A 784 7.94 54.72 -3.27
C LEU A 784 8.51 55.59 -2.15
N LYS A 785 7.65 56.27 -1.43
CA LYS A 785 8.01 57.25 -0.37
C LYS A 785 7.85 56.72 1.04
N ARG A 786 6.86 55.89 1.25
CA ARG A 786 6.59 55.33 2.56
C ARG A 786 6.07 53.90 2.38
N PHE A 787 6.54 53.05 3.23
CA PHE A 787 6.17 51.64 3.31
C PHE A 787 5.63 51.34 4.70
N ARG A 788 4.52 50.61 4.77
CA ARG A 788 3.99 50.08 6.04
C ARG A 788 3.66 48.62 5.87
N MET A 789 4.24 47.77 6.70
CA MET A 789 4.00 46.33 6.75
C MET A 789 3.08 45.97 7.91
N LEU A 790 2.24 44.96 7.72
CA LEU A 790 1.35 44.37 8.71
C LEU A 790 1.76 42.92 8.90
N PHE A 791 2.04 42.56 10.16
CA PHE A 791 2.48 41.20 10.51
C PHE A 791 1.94 40.81 11.90
N GLN A 792 1.97 39.52 12.22
CA GLN A 792 1.63 39.03 13.54
C GLN A 792 2.89 39.05 14.42
N PRO A 793 2.89 39.73 15.57
CA PRO A 793 4.02 39.73 16.48
C PRO A 793 4.39 38.35 16.98
N LYS A 794 5.68 38.09 17.10
CA LYS A 794 6.26 36.85 17.62
C LYS A 794 7.15 37.15 18.84
N PRO A 795 6.57 37.18 20.05
CA PRO A 795 7.31 37.57 21.27
C PRO A 795 8.49 36.65 21.59
N ASP A 796 8.44 35.43 21.14
CA ASP A 796 9.48 34.41 21.37
C ASP A 796 10.63 34.48 20.35
N ALA A 797 10.55 35.36 19.35
CA ALA A 797 11.61 35.51 18.36
C ALA A 797 12.92 35.98 19.02
N ALA A 798 14.03 35.44 18.57
CA ALA A 798 15.33 35.95 18.96
C ALA A 798 15.57 37.31 18.31
N ALA A 799 16.41 38.15 18.94
CA ALA A 799 16.77 39.48 18.39
C ALA A 799 17.41 39.42 17.00
N SER A 800 17.98 38.29 16.61
CA SER A 800 18.52 38.02 15.30
C SER A 800 17.48 37.62 14.25
N GLU A 801 16.27 37.20 14.70
CA GLU A 801 15.18 36.76 13.84
C GLU A 801 14.37 37.98 13.41
N THR A 802 14.77 38.60 12.32
CA THR A 802 14.14 39.78 11.75
C THR A 802 13.66 39.50 10.34
N ILE A 803 12.66 40.23 9.87
CA ILE A 803 12.20 40.17 8.50
C ILE A 803 13.00 41.18 7.69
N ALA A 804 13.90 40.70 6.86
CA ALA A 804 14.63 41.50 5.91
C ALA A 804 13.72 41.86 4.71
N ILE A 805 13.80 43.12 4.26
CA ILE A 805 12.98 43.61 3.15
C ILE A 805 13.93 44.14 2.08
N THR A 806 13.83 43.57 0.89
CA THR A 806 14.60 44.01 -0.28
C THR A 806 13.66 44.56 -1.33
N HIS A 807 13.96 45.74 -1.84
CA HIS A 807 13.21 46.35 -2.91
C HIS A 807 13.98 46.21 -4.23
N TYR A 808 13.29 45.88 -5.27
CA TYR A 808 13.78 45.81 -6.65
C TYR A 808 13.00 46.82 -7.50
N GLY A 809 13.73 47.60 -8.30
CA GLY A 809 13.16 48.56 -9.25
C GLY A 809 13.58 48.20 -10.67
N ASP A 810 12.63 48.26 -11.63
CA ASP A 810 12.84 47.95 -13.04
C ASP A 810 13.60 46.64 -13.23
N ASN A 811 13.13 45.61 -12.57
CA ASN A 811 13.82 44.32 -12.47
C ASN A 811 13.97 43.69 -13.86
N VAL A 812 15.15 43.81 -14.43
CA VAL A 812 15.54 43.13 -15.67
C VAL A 812 16.58 42.11 -15.29
N ILE A 813 16.20 40.83 -15.31
CA ILE A 813 17.14 39.75 -15.15
C ILE A 813 17.90 39.60 -16.47
N THR A 814 19.01 40.29 -16.58
CA THR A 814 20.00 40.06 -17.62
C THR A 814 21.25 39.50 -16.99
N THR A 815 21.64 38.31 -17.41
CA THR A 815 22.91 37.67 -17.00
C THR A 815 23.09 37.38 -15.50
N GLY A 816 22.03 36.92 -14.80
CA GLY A 816 22.11 36.48 -13.40
C GLY A 816 22.29 37.58 -12.37
N ALA A 817 22.34 38.85 -12.75
CA ALA A 817 22.45 39.99 -11.85
C ALA A 817 21.17 40.78 -11.81
N LEU A 818 20.59 40.92 -10.63
CA LEU A 818 19.45 41.80 -10.39
C LEU A 818 19.91 43.24 -10.40
N ASN A 819 19.40 44.05 -11.32
CA ASN A 819 19.65 45.48 -11.34
C ASN A 819 18.88 46.18 -10.25
N GLN A 820 19.55 47.06 -9.48
CA GLN A 820 18.97 48.06 -8.59
C GLN A 820 18.23 47.51 -7.38
N GLN A 821 18.87 46.67 -6.58
CA GLN A 821 18.30 46.31 -5.30
C GLN A 821 18.66 47.29 -4.20
N LYS A 822 17.74 47.52 -3.28
CA LYS A 822 17.96 48.31 -2.09
C LYS A 822 17.38 47.65 -0.87
N LEU A 823 18.18 47.48 0.16
CA LEU A 823 17.74 46.95 1.46
C LEU A 823 17.00 48.07 2.22
N LEU A 824 15.82 47.76 2.72
CA LEU A 824 15.11 48.53 3.71
C LEU A 824 15.55 48.08 5.12
N ASP A 825 15.14 48.87 6.12
CA ASP A 825 15.44 48.47 7.51
C ASP A 825 14.68 47.17 7.83
N ALA A 826 15.38 46.22 8.45
CA ALA A 826 14.77 44.96 8.86
C ALA A 826 13.72 45.20 9.94
N VAL A 827 12.66 44.37 9.91
CA VAL A 827 11.54 44.46 10.86
C VAL A 827 11.78 43.50 12.01
N ASP A 828 11.74 44.01 13.23
CA ASP A 828 11.77 43.23 14.45
C ASP A 828 10.42 42.49 14.61
N MET A 829 10.47 41.15 14.63
CA MET A 829 9.27 40.33 14.79
C MET A 829 8.65 40.41 16.19
N THR A 830 9.39 40.90 17.18
CA THR A 830 8.90 41.07 18.56
C THR A 830 8.07 42.33 18.74
N ASP A 831 7.99 43.23 17.75
CA ASP A 831 7.23 44.49 17.83
C ASP A 831 5.74 44.20 18.04
N THR A 832 5.27 44.52 19.25
CA THR A 832 3.91 44.24 19.70
C THR A 832 2.81 44.99 18.96
N ASP A 833 3.16 46.06 18.21
CA ASP A 833 2.20 46.80 17.41
C ASP A 833 1.75 46.02 16.16
N GLY A 834 2.52 45.00 15.73
CA GLY A 834 2.23 44.19 14.55
C GLY A 834 2.20 45.02 13.25
N ARG A 835 2.81 46.21 13.28
CA ARG A 835 2.91 47.09 12.15
C ARG A 835 4.18 47.96 12.22
N VAL A 836 4.91 47.96 11.15
CA VAL A 836 6.07 48.83 11.03
C VAL A 836 5.90 49.78 9.86
N SER A 837 6.24 51.04 10.05
CA SER A 837 6.19 52.07 9.01
C SER A 837 7.59 52.63 8.80
N GLN A 838 8.06 52.60 7.56
CA GLN A 838 9.36 53.15 7.16
C GLN A 838 9.14 54.25 6.14
N THR A 839 9.93 55.32 6.26
CA THR A 839 10.02 56.33 5.22
C THR A 839 11.17 55.95 4.31
N CYS A 840 10.90 55.84 3.03
CA CYS A 840 11.89 55.47 2.03
C CYS A 840 11.78 56.37 0.83
N VAL A 841 12.82 56.38 0.04
CA VAL A 841 12.81 57.12 -1.27
C VAL A 841 13.41 56.13 -2.27
N LEU A 842 12.53 55.35 -2.88
CA LEU A 842 12.88 54.25 -3.79
C LEU A 842 12.31 54.56 -5.19
N GLY A 843 13.18 54.75 -6.14
CA GLY A 843 12.85 55.14 -7.51
C GLY A 843 13.58 56.39 -7.93
N PRO A 844 13.30 56.91 -9.13
CA PRO A 844 12.14 56.59 -9.97
C PRO A 844 12.29 55.29 -10.74
N TYR A 845 11.21 54.48 -10.78
CA TYR A 845 11.13 53.18 -11.50
C TYR A 845 9.77 53.03 -12.15
N LEU A 846 9.68 52.28 -13.23
CA LEU A 846 8.41 51.87 -13.86
C LEU A 846 7.73 50.76 -13.03
N LYS A 847 8.52 49.88 -12.49
CA LYS A 847 8.06 48.71 -11.75
C LYS A 847 8.76 48.61 -10.40
N HIS A 848 8.04 48.11 -9.43
CA HIS A 848 8.55 47.88 -8.08
C HIS A 848 8.16 46.45 -7.61
N SER A 849 9.11 45.70 -7.06
CA SER A 849 8.79 44.51 -6.32
C SER A 849 9.49 44.45 -4.96
N LEU A 850 8.92 43.72 -4.05
CA LEU A 850 9.41 43.59 -2.68
C LEU A 850 9.63 42.11 -2.35
N LYS A 851 10.82 41.78 -1.85
CA LYS A 851 11.16 40.46 -1.33
C LYS A 851 11.32 40.53 0.17
N PHE A 852 10.63 39.65 0.88
CA PHE A 852 10.67 39.49 2.32
C PHE A 852 11.33 38.17 2.65
N THR A 853 12.37 38.22 3.50
CA THR A 853 13.10 37.02 3.89
C THR A 853 13.33 36.97 5.39
N THR A 854 13.28 35.82 5.98
CA THR A 854 13.68 35.60 7.37
C THR A 854 14.16 34.16 7.53
N THR A 855 14.99 33.92 8.54
CA THR A 855 15.34 32.58 9.02
C THR A 855 14.93 32.49 10.47
N THR A 856 14.06 31.55 10.82
CA THR A 856 13.52 31.43 12.17
C THR A 856 13.87 30.07 12.78
N SER A 857 14.18 30.04 14.06
CA SER A 857 14.49 28.83 14.83
C SER A 857 13.79 28.79 16.20
N ASN A 858 13.31 29.94 16.68
CA ASN A 858 12.74 30.06 18.02
C ASN A 858 11.24 30.28 18.04
N VAL A 859 10.63 30.55 16.87
CA VAL A 859 9.21 30.88 16.76
C VAL A 859 8.41 29.75 16.15
N ASP A 860 7.23 29.51 16.71
CA ASP A 860 6.24 28.62 16.09
C ASP A 860 5.70 29.26 14.82
N ASP A 861 5.63 28.45 13.72
CA ASP A 861 5.03 28.86 12.45
C ASP A 861 5.72 30.07 11.76
N GLY A 862 6.97 30.37 12.11
CA GLY A 862 7.80 31.37 11.45
C GLY A 862 7.21 32.77 11.35
N MET A 863 7.54 33.52 10.27
CA MET A 863 6.93 34.82 10.04
C MET A 863 5.48 34.69 9.61
N GLU A 864 4.66 35.64 10.02
CA GLU A 864 3.24 35.69 9.70
C GLU A 864 2.87 37.06 9.16
N LEU A 865 2.62 37.10 7.83
CA LEU A 865 2.47 38.32 7.08
C LEU A 865 1.03 38.55 6.59
N SER A 866 0.44 39.72 6.90
CA SER A 866 -0.91 40.08 6.45
C SER A 866 -0.90 40.89 5.17
N GLY A 867 0.13 41.73 4.96
CA GLY A 867 0.24 42.57 3.78
C GLY A 867 1.05 43.82 4.03
N PHE A 868 1.15 44.66 3.02
CA PHE A 868 1.78 45.99 3.14
C PHE A 868 0.98 47.10 2.45
N ILE A 869 1.28 48.31 2.80
CA ILE A 869 0.74 49.53 2.19
C ILE A 869 1.92 50.41 1.76
N GLY A 870 1.98 50.76 0.47
CA GLY A 870 2.91 51.72 -0.09
C GLY A 870 2.26 53.07 -0.41
N LEU A 871 2.95 54.19 -0.10
CA LEU A 871 2.65 55.49 -0.61
C LEU A 871 3.70 55.87 -1.62
N PHE A 872 3.29 56.35 -2.77
CA PHE A 872 4.18 56.64 -3.89
C PHE A 872 3.82 57.98 -4.57
N ASP A 873 4.81 58.60 -5.17
CA ASP A 873 4.66 59.77 -6.05
C ASP A 873 4.78 59.35 -7.49
N ILE A 874 3.95 59.93 -8.36
CA ILE A 874 4.09 59.86 -9.80
C ILE A 874 4.98 61.03 -10.17
N LEU A 875 6.15 60.76 -10.78
CA LEU A 875 7.16 61.81 -11.01
C LEU A 875 7.07 62.39 -12.42
N ASP A 876 6.97 61.59 -13.43
CA ASP A 876 6.85 62.06 -14.81
C ASP A 876 6.36 60.93 -15.73
N ARG A 877 5.81 61.31 -16.89
CA ARG A 877 5.57 60.37 -17.98
C ARG A 877 6.91 60.04 -18.63
N TRP A 878 7.14 58.77 -18.84
CA TRP A 878 8.24 58.38 -19.71
C TRP A 878 7.96 58.96 -21.11
N SER A 879 8.76 59.94 -21.53
CA SER A 879 8.70 60.50 -22.87
C SER A 879 9.83 59.92 -23.69
N ASP A 880 9.51 59.48 -24.88
CA ASP A 880 10.48 59.01 -25.87
C ASP A 880 11.29 60.19 -26.48
N ASP A 881 11.78 61.14 -25.70
CA ASP A 881 12.64 62.22 -26.20
C ASP A 881 14.11 61.82 -26.14
#